data_33f4188b7d1da0e634e7491c8d4d65e5
#
_entry.id   33f4188b7d1da0e634e7491c8d4d65e5
#
_cell.length_a   1.000
_cell.length_b   1.000
_cell.length_c   1.000
_cell.angle_alpha   90.00
_cell.angle_beta   90.00
_cell.angle_gamma   90.00
#
_symmetry.space_group_name_H-M   'P 1'
#
loop_
_entity.id
_entity.type
_entity.pdbx_description
1 polymer ?
#
loop_
_entity_poly.entity_id
_entity_poly.type
_entity_poly.pdbx_seq_one_letter_code
_entity_poly.pdbx_strand_id
1 'polypeptide(L)'
;MQPLPLPALHASHAGTWLRDANGGTRGCSKGEAVMAAADTPQLLMNAPLVASRLGYPDLSGLDLLELFAFIHPARFCVPTPKGLAHALLLDEPVDDASVPLLLQQAAGVLMATCESEDWAEREGAWSSLQSLARLRWPWAGVLSAHIKRPERAEKWLFSRLPEWEETPERPQPAQVLIEEPEIEAQLARLTGEGAEQREGQRSFSRGAGHVFGPRDRQKRPHVLLAQAGTGIGKTLGYLAPASLWAERSGGTVWVSTYTKNLQRQLRRESNRAWPAARPDGSPPVVVRKGRENYLCLLNLEDALQGGFAGRPAILAHLVARWAAYSQDGDMIGGDLPGWLGTLFRKRGIAALTDQRGECVYAGCPHYRKCFIERSARNAAQADLVIANHALVMVNAARGRDPASRPTRIVFDEGHHVFDAADSTFSAALTGQEAIELRRWIIGPEKNSRGRRRGLSARLADVASYDDAGGVAVEAAVDAAQALPSEGWLGRLAEAAPLGPLEELLAAVRTTTFARDESGLEAGYGIETECAQLPGELVEAAGTAAQALAAIRTPLLKLAGRLEAIMEDAPDWLDGQGRARIEGARHSLAWRIDLIAAWEALLSRLGGPADPEFVDWLQVDRNDAREFDVGLYRHWLDPMKPFARVVLEPAHGVMLTSATLTDRDETGPDWPHAIAKSGAPHLELAPKTAQADSPFDYASRAEVLIVTDIRKGDIPALAGAYARLIEASDGGVLGLFTAIRRMRAVYGRIADRLARTGLPLYAQHVDPIDTGTLTDIFRDDPRASLLGTDALRDGVDVPGRSLRCVVMESVPWPRPTILHRARRAAAAEQDGGAKRYDDRIIRARLAQAFGRLIRTREDSGHFVVLSPAFPTRLLSAFPEGTPVTRLTLEEALQRVANGVVSXEHSPAEKQPQ
;
A
#
# COMPACT_ATOMS: atom_id res chain seq x y z
N MET A 1 36.94 -8.26 12.73
CA MET A 1 36.53 -6.99 13.32
C MET A 1 36.07 -7.21 14.74
N GLN A 2 36.46 -6.35 15.66
CA GLN A 2 36.19 -6.55 17.08
C GLN A 2 34.74 -6.25 17.44
N PRO A 3 34.05 -7.12 18.17
CA PRO A 3 32.74 -6.83 18.69
C PRO A 3 32.75 -5.61 19.62
N LEU A 4 31.70 -4.80 19.60
CA LEU A 4 31.56 -3.68 20.51
C LEU A 4 31.31 -4.23 21.92
N PRO A 5 32.12 -3.81 22.95
CA PRO A 5 32.02 -4.39 24.30
C PRO A 5 30.86 -3.82 25.10
N LEU A 6 29.64 -4.10 24.64
CA LEU A 6 28.39 -3.75 25.31
C LEU A 6 27.58 -5.04 25.49
N PRO A 7 26.83 -5.16 26.60
CA PRO A 7 25.99 -6.35 26.78
C PRO A 7 24.90 -6.44 25.75
N ALA A 8 24.52 -7.66 25.38
CA ALA A 8 23.53 -7.91 24.35
C ALA A 8 22.43 -8.86 24.82
N LEU A 9 21.21 -8.63 24.35
CA LEU A 9 20.01 -9.40 24.69
C LEU A 9 19.33 -9.84 23.41
N HIS A 10 18.93 -11.11 23.35
CA HIS A 10 18.09 -11.62 22.29
C HIS A 10 16.96 -12.44 22.88
N ALA A 11 15.75 -12.26 22.35
CA ALA A 11 14.59 -13.05 22.75
C ALA A 11 13.80 -13.46 21.52
N SER A 12 13.38 -14.73 21.48
CA SER A 12 12.52 -15.28 20.45
C SER A 12 11.49 -16.18 21.13
N HIS A 13 10.63 -16.82 20.34
CA HIS A 13 9.71 -17.83 20.89
C HIS A 13 10.46 -19.07 21.40
N ALA A 14 11.72 -19.26 20.97
CA ALA A 14 12.53 -20.41 21.42
C ALA A 14 13.18 -20.17 22.80
N GLY A 15 13.34 -18.92 23.21
CA GLY A 15 13.97 -18.62 24.49
C GLY A 15 14.57 -17.23 24.54
N THR A 16 15.39 -17.02 25.55
CA THR A 16 16.02 -15.74 25.84
C THR A 16 17.52 -15.95 26.15
N TRP A 17 18.35 -15.07 25.60
CA TRP A 17 19.82 -15.17 25.74
C TRP A 17 20.41 -13.83 26.10
N LEU A 18 21.39 -13.84 26.99
CA LEU A 18 22.17 -12.68 27.38
C LEU A 18 23.64 -12.93 27.07
N ARG A 19 24.37 -11.90 26.68
CA ARG A 19 25.81 -11.94 26.52
C ARG A 19 26.45 -10.76 27.25
N ASP A 20 27.43 -11.02 28.07
CA ASP A 20 28.13 -9.96 28.79
C ASP A 20 28.99 -9.11 27.83
N ALA A 21 29.36 -7.92 28.29
CA ALA A 21 30.14 -6.98 27.48
C ALA A 21 31.45 -7.59 27.00
N ASN A 22 32.07 -8.44 27.81
CA ASN A 22 33.41 -9.01 27.54
C ASN A 22 33.37 -10.50 27.21
N GLY A 23 32.19 -11.05 26.91
CA GLY A 23 32.09 -12.42 26.43
C GLY A 23 31.19 -13.31 27.26
N GLY A 24 30.86 -14.46 26.72
CA GLY A 24 30.02 -15.45 27.39
C GLY A 24 28.53 -15.26 27.18
N THR A 25 27.96 -16.04 26.27
CA THR A 25 26.52 -16.06 26.03
C THR A 25 25.88 -17.15 26.90
N ARG A 26 24.73 -16.83 27.51
CA ARG A 26 23.99 -17.81 28.30
C ARG A 26 22.50 -17.67 28.09
N GLY A 27 21.80 -18.78 28.18
CA GLY A 27 20.34 -18.78 28.21
C GLY A 27 19.87 -18.26 29.56
N CYS A 28 18.72 -17.61 29.57
CA CYS A 28 18.15 -17.03 30.80
C CYS A 28 16.63 -17.02 30.74
N SER A 29 16.01 -16.71 31.89
CA SER A 29 14.57 -16.53 31.96
C SER A 29 14.19 -15.16 31.43
N LYS A 30 12.92 -15.00 31.08
CA LYS A 30 12.38 -13.68 30.68
C LYS A 30 12.58 -12.64 31.77
N GLY A 31 12.37 -13.04 33.04
CA GLY A 31 12.57 -12.15 34.19
C GLY A 31 13.99 -11.66 34.33
N GLU A 32 14.95 -12.56 34.14
CA GLU A 32 16.39 -12.22 34.18
C GLU A 32 16.72 -11.21 33.07
N ALA A 33 16.18 -11.42 31.88
CA ALA A 33 16.42 -10.53 30.75
C ALA A 33 15.84 -9.12 31.02
N VAL A 34 14.63 -9.05 31.55
CA VAL A 34 14.01 -7.77 31.91
C VAL A 34 14.83 -7.04 32.97
N MET A 35 15.31 -7.76 33.99
CA MET A 35 16.15 -7.16 35.03
C MET A 35 17.47 -6.67 34.46
N ALA A 36 18.09 -7.44 33.57
CA ALA A 36 19.36 -7.02 32.93
C ALA A 36 19.13 -5.75 32.10
N ALA A 37 18.04 -5.68 31.37
CA ALA A 37 17.72 -4.49 30.54
C ALA A 37 17.44 -3.27 31.41
N ALA A 38 16.82 -3.45 32.57
CA ALA A 38 16.56 -2.34 33.50
C ALA A 38 17.85 -1.83 34.16
N ASP A 39 18.79 -2.73 34.42
CA ASP A 39 20.07 -2.38 35.08
C ASP A 39 21.02 -1.66 34.14
N THR A 40 21.17 -2.13 32.90
CA THR A 40 22.13 -1.61 31.91
C THR A 40 21.48 -1.68 30.53
N PRO A 41 21.60 -0.63 29.70
CA PRO A 41 21.09 -0.71 28.33
C PRO A 41 21.76 -1.86 27.56
N GLN A 42 20.95 -2.71 26.96
CA GLN A 42 21.41 -3.88 26.22
C GLN A 42 21.38 -3.60 24.71
N LEU A 43 22.37 -4.09 23.98
CA LEU A 43 22.26 -4.19 22.54
C LEU A 43 21.11 -5.14 22.22
N LEU A 44 20.19 -4.69 21.37
CA LEU A 44 19.08 -5.53 20.93
C LEU A 44 18.70 -5.15 19.52
N MET A 45 17.82 -5.91 18.93
CA MET A 45 17.36 -5.61 17.58
C MET A 45 15.84 -5.67 17.54
N ASN A 46 15.22 -4.58 17.13
CA ASN A 46 13.77 -4.42 17.09
C ASN A 46 13.17 -4.50 18.50
N ALA A 47 13.34 -3.42 19.25
CA ALA A 47 12.89 -3.37 20.65
C ALA A 47 11.41 -3.71 20.82
N PRO A 48 10.47 -3.25 19.97
CA PRO A 48 9.08 -3.68 20.12
C PRO A 48 8.89 -5.19 19.99
N LEU A 49 9.61 -5.83 19.10
CA LEU A 49 9.51 -7.28 18.92
C LEU A 49 10.07 -8.02 20.13
N VAL A 50 11.24 -7.60 20.59
CA VAL A 50 11.86 -8.20 21.80
C VAL A 50 10.94 -8.01 23.03
N ALA A 51 10.37 -6.82 23.16
CA ALA A 51 9.40 -6.51 24.22
C ALA A 51 8.19 -7.46 24.17
N SER A 52 7.70 -7.72 22.98
CA SER A 52 6.58 -8.65 22.76
C SER A 52 6.97 -10.08 23.19
N ARG A 53 8.17 -10.52 22.83
CA ARG A 53 8.65 -11.86 23.20
C ARG A 53 8.86 -12.02 24.71
N LEU A 54 9.26 -10.93 25.38
CA LEU A 54 9.47 -10.94 26.83
C LEU A 54 8.20 -10.66 27.65
N GLY A 55 7.14 -10.18 26.98
CA GLY A 55 5.94 -9.75 27.69
C GLY A 55 6.14 -8.49 28.51
N TYR A 56 7.08 -7.64 28.13
CA TYR A 56 7.41 -6.41 28.87
C TYR A 56 7.37 -5.20 27.91
N PRO A 57 6.23 -4.50 27.81
CA PRO A 57 6.07 -3.46 26.79
C PRO A 57 6.94 -2.22 26.97
N ASP A 58 7.48 -1.98 28.16
CA ASP A 58 8.32 -0.81 28.43
C ASP A 58 9.81 -1.05 28.17
N LEU A 59 10.16 -2.15 27.54
CA LEU A 59 11.56 -2.48 27.24
C LEU A 59 12.20 -1.39 26.39
N SER A 60 13.39 -0.98 26.76
CA SER A 60 14.21 -0.06 25.98
C SER A 60 15.66 -0.55 26.00
N GLY A 61 16.45 -0.06 25.06
CA GLY A 61 17.84 -0.43 24.97
C GLY A 61 18.52 0.23 23.78
N LEU A 62 19.65 -0.30 23.40
CA LEU A 62 20.45 0.15 22.27
C LEU A 62 20.02 -0.65 21.04
N ASP A 63 18.99 -0.15 20.36
CA ASP A 63 18.39 -0.86 19.22
C ASP A 63 19.25 -0.66 17.97
N LEU A 64 19.79 -1.77 17.44
CA LEU A 64 20.64 -1.73 16.25
C LEU A 64 19.92 -1.23 15.00
N LEU A 65 18.59 -1.38 14.94
CA LEU A 65 17.84 -0.82 13.81
C LEU A 65 17.83 0.70 13.84
N GLU A 66 17.71 1.31 15.03
CA GLU A 66 17.82 2.78 15.15
C GLU A 66 19.21 3.25 14.73
N LEU A 67 20.24 2.52 15.16
CA LEU A 67 21.62 2.84 14.78
C LEU A 67 21.83 2.70 13.28
N PHE A 68 21.30 1.64 12.68
CA PHE A 68 21.40 1.42 11.24
C PHE A 68 20.72 2.56 10.47
N ALA A 69 19.53 2.98 10.92
CA ALA A 69 18.81 4.09 10.29
C ALA A 69 19.59 5.40 10.37
N PHE A 70 20.35 5.62 11.43
CA PHE A 70 21.18 6.83 11.57
C PHE A 70 22.40 6.77 10.65
N ILE A 71 23.11 5.63 10.65
CA ILE A 71 24.38 5.50 9.93
C ILE A 71 24.16 5.32 8.44
N HIS A 72 23.13 4.59 8.06
CA HIS A 72 22.78 4.29 6.67
C HIS A 72 21.38 4.79 6.33
N PRO A 73 21.11 6.09 6.40
CA PRO A 73 19.80 6.60 6.03
C PRO A 73 19.51 6.29 4.54
N ALA A 74 18.26 6.03 4.24
CA ALA A 74 17.79 5.69 2.90
C ALA A 74 18.37 4.36 2.38
N ARG A 75 18.82 3.50 3.28
CA ARG A 75 19.21 2.12 2.95
C ARG A 75 18.31 1.16 3.74
N PHE A 76 18.05 0.02 3.15
CA PHE A 76 17.18 -1.00 3.74
C PHE A 76 18.00 -2.20 4.21
N CYS A 77 17.64 -2.75 5.37
CA CYS A 77 18.04 -4.09 5.75
C CYS A 77 16.78 -4.83 6.22
N VAL A 78 16.76 -6.14 6.03
CA VAL A 78 15.70 -6.97 6.60
C VAL A 78 15.89 -6.96 8.13
N PRO A 79 14.87 -6.61 8.92
CA PRO A 79 15.07 -6.37 10.36
C PRO A 79 15.02 -7.65 11.19
N THR A 80 15.87 -8.59 10.83
CA THR A 80 16.13 -9.82 11.59
C THR A 80 17.62 -9.97 11.80
N PRO A 81 18.06 -10.77 12.78
CA PRO A 81 19.50 -11.00 12.92
C PRO A 81 20.16 -11.50 11.63
N LYS A 82 19.51 -12.39 10.92
CA LYS A 82 20.00 -12.90 9.64
C LYS A 82 20.08 -11.77 8.58
N GLY A 83 19.02 -10.94 8.51
CA GLY A 83 19.00 -9.81 7.58
C GLY A 83 20.07 -8.77 7.88
N LEU A 84 20.30 -8.48 9.15
CA LEU A 84 21.35 -7.54 9.54
C LEU A 84 22.73 -8.09 9.19
N ALA A 85 22.94 -9.40 9.42
CA ALA A 85 24.20 -10.04 9.06
C ALA A 85 24.45 -9.90 7.55
N HIS A 86 23.43 -10.15 6.73
CA HIS A 86 23.54 -9.97 5.27
C HIS A 86 23.90 -8.54 4.90
N ALA A 87 23.23 -7.56 5.51
CA ALA A 87 23.45 -6.15 5.19
C ALA A 87 24.87 -5.69 5.54
N LEU A 88 25.46 -6.25 6.60
CA LEU A 88 26.78 -5.86 7.10
C LEU A 88 27.90 -6.83 6.69
N LEU A 89 27.57 -7.81 5.84
CA LEU A 89 28.54 -8.81 5.34
C LEU A 89 29.18 -9.61 6.48
N LEU A 90 28.37 -9.95 7.48
CA LEU A 90 28.75 -10.81 8.59
C LEU A 90 28.20 -12.21 8.39
N ASP A 91 28.79 -13.19 9.08
CA ASP A 91 28.29 -14.56 9.03
C ASP A 91 26.88 -14.63 9.65
N GLU A 92 26.01 -15.42 9.05
CA GLU A 92 24.67 -15.65 9.57
C GLU A 92 24.74 -16.35 10.92
N PRO A 93 23.87 -15.99 11.87
CA PRO A 93 23.81 -16.74 13.13
C PRO A 93 23.32 -18.16 12.88
N VAL A 94 23.97 -19.15 13.50
CA VAL A 94 23.61 -20.56 13.31
C VAL A 94 22.39 -20.95 14.15
N ASP A 95 22.11 -20.20 15.23
CA ASP A 95 20.98 -20.43 16.13
C ASP A 95 20.72 -19.16 16.93
N ASP A 96 19.68 -19.18 17.76
CA ASP A 96 19.33 -18.00 18.57
C ASP A 96 20.42 -17.70 19.62
N ALA A 97 21.11 -18.71 20.12
CA ALA A 97 22.15 -18.49 21.11
C ALA A 97 23.36 -17.71 20.55
N SER A 98 23.57 -17.76 19.24
CA SER A 98 24.67 -17.03 18.60
C SER A 98 24.29 -15.57 18.24
N VAL A 99 23.03 -15.20 18.40
CA VAL A 99 22.57 -13.85 18.02
C VAL A 99 23.21 -12.76 18.90
N PRO A 100 23.30 -12.88 20.23
CA PRO A 100 23.91 -11.79 20.99
C PRO A 100 25.33 -11.44 20.56
N LEU A 101 26.16 -12.40 20.19
CA LEU A 101 27.49 -12.12 19.64
C LEU A 101 27.37 -11.37 18.30
N LEU A 102 26.45 -11.79 17.45
CA LEU A 102 26.20 -11.09 16.17
C LEU A 102 25.83 -9.62 16.42
N LEU A 103 25.00 -9.33 17.44
CA LEU A 103 24.63 -7.96 17.76
C LEU A 103 25.87 -7.14 18.13
N GLN A 104 26.77 -7.70 18.92
CA GLN A 104 28.02 -7.01 19.26
C GLN A 104 28.91 -6.81 18.04
N GLN A 105 29.02 -7.81 17.18
CA GLN A 105 29.77 -7.70 15.91
C GLN A 105 29.17 -6.63 14.98
N ALA A 106 27.85 -6.62 14.84
CA ALA A 106 27.16 -5.64 14.01
C ALA A 106 27.38 -4.22 14.53
N ALA A 107 27.28 -4.02 15.84
CA ALA A 107 27.55 -2.72 16.45
C ALA A 107 28.99 -2.29 16.17
N GLY A 108 29.94 -3.21 16.24
CA GLY A 108 31.35 -2.93 15.93
C GLY A 108 31.55 -2.49 14.48
N VAL A 109 30.91 -3.16 13.54
CA VAL A 109 30.97 -2.80 12.11
C VAL A 109 30.39 -1.40 11.88
N LEU A 110 29.26 -1.11 12.52
CA LEU A 110 28.60 0.18 12.36
C LEU A 110 29.44 1.31 12.95
N MET A 111 30.09 1.09 14.09
CA MET A 111 31.00 2.08 14.68
C MET A 111 32.22 2.30 13.77
N ALA A 112 32.77 1.24 13.20
CA ALA A 112 33.90 1.36 12.26
C ALA A 112 33.49 2.16 11.02
N THR A 113 32.25 2.01 10.56
CA THR A 113 31.73 2.80 9.44
C THR A 113 31.75 4.29 9.76
N CYS A 114 31.37 4.66 10.99
CA CYS A 114 31.39 6.07 11.42
C CYS A 114 32.79 6.69 11.39
N GLU A 115 33.80 5.88 11.62
CA GLU A 115 35.19 6.35 11.64
C GLU A 115 35.83 6.38 10.25
N SER A 116 35.21 5.71 9.27
CA SER A 116 35.76 5.59 7.91
C SER A 116 35.60 6.89 7.13
N GLU A 117 36.63 7.24 6.38
CA GLU A 117 36.56 8.39 5.48
C GLU A 117 35.66 8.09 4.27
N ASP A 118 35.39 6.83 3.99
CA ASP A 118 34.53 6.40 2.88
C ASP A 118 33.05 6.35 3.23
N TRP A 119 32.67 6.75 4.42
CA TRP A 119 31.27 6.76 4.85
C TRP A 119 30.47 7.75 4.00
N ALA A 120 29.62 7.23 3.12
CA ALA A 120 28.89 8.05 2.15
C ALA A 120 27.91 9.02 2.81
N GLU A 121 27.35 8.63 3.94
CA GLU A 121 26.32 9.41 4.64
C GLU A 121 26.90 10.19 5.83
N ARG A 122 28.17 10.56 5.77
CA ARG A 122 28.84 11.26 6.86
C ARG A 122 28.29 12.67 7.09
N GLU A 123 28.02 13.40 5.99
CA GLU A 123 27.60 14.80 6.12
C GLU A 123 26.27 14.90 6.85
N GLY A 124 26.23 15.78 7.85
CA GLY A 124 25.05 15.97 8.69
C GLY A 124 25.03 15.09 9.93
N ALA A 125 25.88 14.06 9.99
CA ALA A 125 25.86 13.10 11.09
C ALA A 125 26.19 13.73 12.43
N TRP A 126 27.25 14.56 12.48
CA TRP A 126 27.64 15.21 13.74
C TRP A 126 26.55 16.15 14.25
N SER A 127 25.99 16.98 13.37
CA SER A 127 24.90 17.91 13.74
C SER A 127 23.67 17.16 14.24
N SER A 128 23.29 16.09 13.52
CA SER A 128 22.15 15.25 13.93
C SER A 128 22.40 14.60 15.28
N LEU A 129 23.62 14.13 15.50
CA LEU A 129 24.01 13.51 16.78
C LEU A 129 23.88 14.50 17.94
N GLN A 130 24.27 15.77 17.75
CA GLN A 130 24.14 16.77 18.79
C GLN A 130 22.67 16.98 19.17
N SER A 131 21.78 17.04 18.17
CA SER A 131 20.35 17.18 18.42
C SER A 131 19.78 15.94 19.13
N LEU A 132 20.18 14.76 18.69
CA LEU A 132 19.72 13.50 19.28
C LEU A 132 20.25 13.33 20.71
N ALA A 133 21.46 13.82 21.00
CA ALA A 133 22.02 13.81 22.35
C ALA A 133 21.17 14.65 23.31
N ARG A 134 20.73 15.83 22.85
CA ARG A 134 19.86 16.68 23.67
C ARG A 134 18.51 16.01 23.96
N LEU A 135 18.07 15.11 23.08
CA LEU A 135 16.85 14.35 23.27
C LEU A 135 17.09 13.05 24.06
N ARG A 136 18.32 12.81 24.52
CA ARG A 136 18.71 11.63 25.29
C ARG A 136 18.53 10.33 24.51
N TRP A 137 18.82 10.35 23.20
CA TRP A 137 18.85 9.13 22.40
C TRP A 137 19.89 8.16 22.96
N PRO A 138 19.52 6.91 23.25
CA PRO A 138 20.47 6.01 23.92
C PRO A 138 21.81 5.81 23.21
N TRP A 139 21.81 5.85 21.87
CA TRP A 139 23.03 5.69 21.08
C TRP A 139 23.96 6.91 21.10
N ALA A 140 23.46 8.08 21.52
CA ALA A 140 24.24 9.33 21.41
C ALA A 140 25.56 9.26 22.18
N GLY A 141 25.53 8.71 23.39
CA GLY A 141 26.71 8.56 24.21
C GLY A 141 27.76 7.65 23.59
N VAL A 142 27.31 6.55 22.97
CA VAL A 142 28.22 5.59 22.31
C VAL A 142 28.83 6.22 21.05
N LEU A 143 27.98 6.86 20.23
CA LEU A 143 28.38 7.42 18.92
C LEU A 143 29.33 8.62 19.09
N SER A 144 29.23 9.35 20.18
CA SER A 144 30.07 10.55 20.38
C SER A 144 31.59 10.26 20.39
N ALA A 145 31.96 9.02 20.73
CA ALA A 145 33.36 8.60 20.67
C ALA A 145 33.82 8.24 19.25
N HIS A 146 32.91 8.06 18.31
CA HIS A 146 33.20 7.57 16.97
C HIS A 146 32.95 8.56 15.84
N ILE A 147 32.23 9.65 16.11
CA ILE A 147 31.89 10.67 15.09
C ILE A 147 32.60 11.97 15.49
N LYS A 148 33.52 12.42 14.66
CA LYS A 148 34.29 13.62 14.90
C LYS A 148 33.56 14.88 14.45
N ARG A 149 33.79 15.99 15.14
CA ARG A 149 33.30 17.27 14.74
C ARG A 149 33.91 17.66 13.38
N PRO A 150 33.07 18.03 12.39
CA PRO A 150 33.62 18.42 11.08
C PRO A 150 34.38 19.75 11.15
N GLU A 151 35.38 19.91 10.29
CA GLU A 151 36.18 21.12 10.21
C GLU A 151 35.37 22.29 9.64
N ARG A 152 34.41 21.99 8.76
CA ARG A 152 33.54 22.99 8.13
C ARG A 152 32.12 22.76 8.57
N ALA A 153 31.32 23.86 8.53
CA ALA A 153 29.89 23.73 8.82
C ALA A 153 29.21 22.75 7.88
N GLU A 154 28.44 21.84 8.44
CA GLU A 154 27.72 20.84 7.64
C GLU A 154 26.52 21.48 6.96
N LYS A 155 26.21 21.01 5.77
CA LYS A 155 24.99 21.43 5.10
C LYS A 155 23.78 20.90 5.89
N TRP A 156 22.92 21.80 6.27
CA TRP A 156 21.68 21.46 6.96
C TRP A 156 20.70 20.85 5.97
N LEU A 157 19.78 20.02 6.46
CA LEU A 157 18.78 19.30 5.66
C LEU A 157 18.20 20.15 4.53
N PHE A 158 17.64 21.33 4.87
CA PHE A 158 16.90 22.12 3.89
C PHE A 158 17.82 22.81 2.87
N SER A 159 19.08 23.03 3.20
CA SER A 159 20.05 23.55 2.23
C SER A 159 20.67 22.45 1.36
N ARG A 160 20.58 21.21 1.82
CA ARG A 160 21.08 20.05 1.06
C ARG A 160 20.10 19.59 -0.02
N LEU A 161 18.81 19.77 0.20
CA LEU A 161 17.78 19.29 -0.73
C LEU A 161 17.81 20.08 -2.04
N PRO A 162 17.76 19.43 -3.18
CA PRO A 162 17.72 20.13 -4.47
C PRO A 162 16.38 20.83 -4.69
N GLU A 163 16.41 21.92 -5.43
CA GLU A 163 15.21 22.65 -5.82
C GLU A 163 14.74 22.13 -7.20
N TRP A 164 13.43 21.91 -7.34
CA TRP A 164 12.88 21.62 -8.65
C TRP A 164 12.78 22.92 -9.45
N GLU A 165 12.84 22.79 -10.77
CA GLU A 165 12.75 23.92 -11.70
C GLU A 165 11.48 23.81 -12.53
N GLU A 166 10.94 24.99 -12.88
CA GLU A 166 9.81 25.01 -13.80
C GLU A 166 10.24 24.57 -15.19
N THR A 167 9.44 23.73 -15.79
CA THR A 167 9.67 23.27 -17.17
C THR A 167 8.45 23.62 -18.00
N PRO A 168 8.62 23.85 -19.31
CA PRO A 168 7.47 24.08 -20.18
C PRO A 168 6.54 22.86 -20.20
N GLU A 169 5.28 23.14 -20.48
CA GLU A 169 4.32 22.05 -20.63
C GLU A 169 4.77 21.12 -21.76
N ARG A 170 4.61 19.83 -21.54
CA ARG A 170 4.95 18.83 -22.55
C ARG A 170 3.94 18.97 -23.71
N PRO A 171 4.40 19.03 -24.96
CA PRO A 171 3.46 19.13 -26.07
C PRO A 171 2.58 17.89 -26.19
N GLN A 172 1.44 18.06 -26.84
CA GLN A 172 0.54 16.93 -27.08
C GLN A 172 1.26 15.87 -27.91
N PRO A 173 1.04 14.58 -27.61
CA PRO A 173 1.74 13.52 -28.35
C PRO A 173 1.37 13.51 -29.82
N ALA A 174 2.33 13.25 -30.64
CA ALA A 174 2.12 13.08 -32.08
C ALA A 174 1.31 11.81 -32.36
N GLN A 175 0.54 11.83 -33.44
CA GLN A 175 -0.15 10.63 -33.91
C GLN A 175 0.86 9.74 -34.64
N VAL A 176 1.10 8.55 -34.08
CA VAL A 176 2.09 7.61 -34.63
C VAL A 176 1.49 6.22 -34.79
N LEU A 177 1.96 5.49 -35.79
CA LEU A 177 1.62 4.09 -35.97
C LEU A 177 2.81 3.25 -35.59
N ILE A 178 2.55 2.14 -34.92
CA ILE A 178 3.58 1.18 -34.52
C ILE A 178 3.17 -0.16 -35.13
N GLU A 179 4.05 -0.70 -35.98
CA GLU A 179 3.77 -1.95 -36.68
C GLU A 179 4.30 -3.15 -35.93
N GLU A 180 3.68 -4.31 -36.12
CA GLU A 180 4.02 -5.56 -35.42
C GLU A 180 5.50 -5.94 -35.54
N PRO A 181 6.14 -5.86 -36.72
CA PRO A 181 7.57 -6.18 -36.80
C PRO A 181 8.44 -5.26 -35.94
N GLU A 182 8.07 -3.98 -35.81
CA GLU A 182 8.77 -3.03 -34.93
C GLU A 182 8.63 -3.40 -33.47
N ILE A 183 7.43 -3.84 -33.06
CA ILE A 183 7.20 -4.28 -31.70
C ILE A 183 8.04 -5.52 -31.38
N GLU A 184 8.11 -6.48 -32.30
CA GLU A 184 8.90 -7.69 -32.10
C GLU A 184 10.39 -7.37 -32.00
N ALA A 185 10.88 -6.45 -32.83
CA ALA A 185 12.28 -6.01 -32.77
C ALA A 185 12.58 -5.33 -31.42
N GLN A 186 11.68 -4.48 -30.96
CA GLN A 186 11.85 -3.80 -29.66
C GLN A 186 11.81 -4.81 -28.51
N LEU A 187 10.91 -5.78 -28.58
CA LEU A 187 10.85 -6.83 -27.55
C LEU A 187 12.15 -7.62 -27.49
N ALA A 188 12.70 -7.99 -28.66
CA ALA A 188 13.96 -8.72 -28.72
C ALA A 188 15.09 -7.90 -28.10
N ARG A 189 15.11 -6.58 -28.35
CA ARG A 189 16.10 -5.68 -27.77
C ARG A 189 15.95 -5.62 -26.24
N LEU A 190 14.73 -5.54 -25.73
CA LEU A 190 14.48 -5.45 -24.29
C LEU A 190 14.80 -6.76 -23.56
N THR A 191 14.52 -7.91 -24.16
CA THR A 191 14.82 -9.20 -23.55
C THR A 191 16.29 -9.56 -23.59
N GLY A 192 17.04 -9.01 -24.57
CA GLY A 192 18.49 -9.17 -24.69
C GLY A 192 18.90 -10.34 -25.56
N GLU A 193 20.17 -10.35 -25.94
CA GLU A 193 20.75 -11.42 -26.77
C GLU A 193 20.81 -12.72 -25.98
N GLY A 194 20.46 -13.81 -26.64
CA GLY A 194 20.46 -15.14 -26.02
C GLY A 194 19.26 -15.45 -25.18
N ALA A 195 18.31 -14.53 -25.04
CA ALA A 195 17.08 -14.80 -24.32
C ALA A 195 16.23 -15.79 -25.09
N GLU A 196 15.59 -16.69 -24.35
CA GLU A 196 14.67 -17.66 -24.93
C GLU A 196 13.50 -16.91 -25.61
N GLN A 197 13.29 -17.18 -26.89
CA GLN A 197 12.19 -16.56 -27.61
C GLN A 197 10.90 -17.34 -27.34
N ARG A 198 9.95 -16.68 -26.70
CA ARG A 198 8.66 -17.26 -26.33
C ARG A 198 7.57 -16.70 -27.22
N GLU A 199 6.93 -17.57 -27.97
CA GLU A 199 5.85 -17.14 -28.88
C GLU A 199 4.69 -16.51 -28.10
N GLY A 200 4.40 -17.01 -26.90
CA GLY A 200 3.35 -16.43 -26.05
C GLY A 200 3.64 -14.96 -25.71
N GLN A 201 4.89 -14.65 -25.34
CA GLN A 201 5.29 -13.27 -25.08
C GLN A 201 5.25 -12.40 -26.34
N ARG A 202 5.71 -12.95 -27.46
CA ARG A 202 5.70 -12.23 -28.73
C ARG A 202 4.26 -11.91 -29.17
N SER A 203 3.38 -12.89 -29.10
CA SER A 203 1.96 -12.70 -29.43
C SER A 203 1.29 -11.68 -28.50
N PHE A 204 1.59 -11.75 -27.20
CA PHE A 204 1.07 -10.80 -26.22
C PHE A 204 1.56 -9.38 -26.54
N SER A 205 2.83 -9.25 -26.87
CA SER A 205 3.44 -7.96 -27.19
C SER A 205 2.85 -7.34 -28.45
N ARG A 206 2.67 -8.17 -29.49
CA ARG A 206 2.03 -7.69 -30.73
C ARG A 206 0.60 -7.22 -30.46
N GLY A 207 -0.15 -7.98 -29.66
CA GLY A 207 -1.51 -7.61 -29.28
C GLY A 207 -1.58 -6.32 -28.49
N ALA A 208 -0.62 -6.10 -27.60
CA ALA A 208 -0.54 -4.88 -26.80
C ALA A 208 -0.37 -3.62 -27.66
N GLY A 209 0.20 -3.76 -28.86
CA GLY A 209 0.32 -2.64 -29.78
C GLY A 209 -1.01 -1.99 -30.14
N HIS A 210 -2.11 -2.73 -30.03
CA HIS A 210 -3.45 -2.20 -30.35
C HIS A 210 -3.78 -0.92 -29.59
N VAL A 211 -3.39 -0.83 -28.32
CA VAL A 211 -3.75 0.32 -27.47
C VAL A 211 -2.87 1.53 -27.70
N PHE A 212 -1.83 1.40 -28.53
CA PHE A 212 -0.95 2.52 -28.85
C PHE A 212 -1.20 3.09 -30.25
N GLY A 213 -2.13 2.53 -30.99
CA GLY A 213 -2.57 3.10 -32.26
C GLY A 213 -3.44 4.34 -32.05
N PRO A 214 -3.54 5.23 -33.06
CA PRO A 214 -4.39 6.41 -32.92
C PRO A 214 -5.87 6.03 -32.90
N ARG A 215 -6.65 6.69 -32.04
CA ARG A 215 -8.10 6.50 -32.06
C ARG A 215 -8.71 7.28 -33.23
N ASP A 216 -9.82 6.79 -33.76
CA ASP A 216 -10.46 7.46 -34.90
C ASP A 216 -11.25 8.70 -34.47
N ARG A 217 -11.82 8.72 -33.25
CA ARG A 217 -12.52 9.89 -32.73
C ARG A 217 -12.63 9.79 -31.18
N GLN A 218 -13.03 10.89 -30.59
CA GLN A 218 -13.23 10.95 -29.13
C GLN A 218 -14.28 9.93 -28.67
N LYS A 219 -14.12 9.46 -27.43
CA LYS A 219 -14.99 8.48 -26.78
C LYS A 219 -14.91 7.06 -27.39
N ARG A 220 -13.98 6.83 -28.31
CA ARG A 220 -13.77 5.50 -28.90
C ARG A 220 -12.32 5.03 -28.67
N PRO A 221 -11.92 4.81 -27.42
CA PRO A 221 -10.56 4.32 -27.14
C PRO A 221 -10.38 2.89 -27.65
N HIS A 222 -9.15 2.53 -27.98
CA HIS A 222 -8.79 1.14 -28.21
C HIS A 222 -8.64 0.46 -26.87
N VAL A 223 -9.50 -0.51 -26.56
CA VAL A 223 -9.45 -1.26 -25.30
C VAL A 223 -9.04 -2.68 -25.61
N LEU A 224 -8.04 -3.18 -24.87
CA LEU A 224 -7.57 -4.56 -24.96
C LEU A 224 -7.68 -5.21 -23.59
N LEU A 225 -8.31 -6.37 -23.54
CA LEU A 225 -8.32 -7.24 -22.36
C LEU A 225 -7.40 -8.42 -22.68
N ALA A 226 -6.26 -8.50 -21.97
CA ALA A 226 -5.26 -9.50 -22.27
C ALA A 226 -4.99 -10.36 -21.04
N GLN A 227 -5.37 -11.63 -21.10
CA GLN A 227 -5.01 -12.58 -20.07
C GLN A 227 -3.69 -13.22 -20.44
N ALA A 228 -2.70 -13.01 -19.60
CA ALA A 228 -1.35 -13.52 -19.82
C ALA A 228 -0.95 -14.36 -18.61
N GLY A 229 -0.76 -15.64 -18.82
CA GLY A 229 -0.39 -16.56 -17.75
C GLY A 229 0.91 -16.19 -17.09
N THR A 230 1.09 -16.60 -15.85
CA THR A 230 2.31 -16.34 -15.09
C THR A 230 3.52 -16.91 -15.85
N GLY A 231 4.59 -16.13 -15.90
CA GLY A 231 5.82 -16.56 -16.57
C GLY A 231 5.93 -16.19 -18.05
N ILE A 232 4.89 -15.58 -18.60
CA ILE A 232 4.90 -15.14 -20.01
C ILE A 232 5.93 -14.03 -20.28
N GLY A 233 6.28 -13.25 -19.27
CA GLY A 233 7.09 -12.06 -19.47
C GLY A 233 6.23 -10.86 -19.85
N LYS A 234 5.12 -10.73 -19.19
CA LYS A 234 4.08 -9.73 -19.47
C LYS A 234 4.60 -8.30 -19.44
N THR A 235 5.44 -7.97 -18.44
CA THR A 235 5.93 -6.60 -18.27
C THR A 235 6.71 -6.13 -19.49
N LEU A 236 7.74 -6.87 -19.89
CA LEU A 236 8.50 -6.51 -21.10
C LEU A 236 7.62 -6.59 -22.34
N GLY A 237 6.65 -7.50 -22.34
CA GLY A 237 5.71 -7.64 -23.44
C GLY A 237 4.96 -6.36 -23.75
N TYR A 238 4.39 -5.69 -22.72
CA TYR A 238 3.69 -4.44 -23.00
C TYR A 238 4.62 -3.23 -23.02
N LEU A 239 5.78 -3.31 -22.36
CA LEU A 239 6.76 -2.21 -22.43
C LEU A 239 7.35 -2.04 -23.83
N ALA A 240 7.40 -3.10 -24.62
CA ALA A 240 7.93 -2.99 -25.99
C ALA A 240 7.12 -2.00 -26.84
N PRO A 241 5.80 -2.18 -27.04
CA PRO A 241 5.06 -1.16 -27.79
C PRO A 241 4.95 0.16 -27.04
N ALA A 242 4.87 0.13 -25.70
CA ALA A 242 4.76 1.36 -24.91
C ALA A 242 5.96 2.26 -25.08
N SER A 243 7.18 1.69 -25.02
CA SER A 243 8.42 2.46 -25.17
C SER A 243 8.59 3.00 -26.58
N LEU A 244 8.21 2.22 -27.59
CA LEU A 244 8.24 2.70 -28.99
C LEU A 244 7.29 3.89 -29.16
N TRP A 245 6.07 3.77 -28.65
CA TRP A 245 5.08 4.84 -28.77
C TRP A 245 5.56 6.11 -28.07
N ALA A 246 6.08 5.96 -26.82
CA ALA A 246 6.56 7.11 -26.05
C ALA A 246 7.70 7.83 -26.78
N GLU A 247 8.63 7.06 -27.33
CA GLU A 247 9.77 7.63 -28.08
C GLU A 247 9.32 8.40 -29.32
N ARG A 248 8.40 7.82 -30.10
CA ARG A 248 7.98 8.42 -31.36
C ARG A 248 6.97 9.55 -31.21
N SER A 249 6.05 9.40 -30.26
CA SER A 249 4.98 10.39 -30.07
C SER A 249 5.39 11.55 -29.17
N GLY A 250 6.37 11.34 -28.31
CA GLY A 250 6.71 12.30 -27.26
C GLY A 250 5.71 12.29 -26.12
N GLY A 251 4.87 11.25 -26.02
CA GLY A 251 3.83 11.16 -25.00
C GLY A 251 4.23 10.32 -23.80
N THR A 252 3.33 10.28 -22.83
CA THR A 252 3.50 9.56 -21.55
C THR A 252 2.59 8.34 -21.52
N VAL A 253 3.16 7.19 -21.16
CA VAL A 253 2.40 5.98 -20.88
C VAL A 253 2.24 5.85 -19.37
N TRP A 254 1.03 5.55 -18.91
CA TRP A 254 0.77 5.25 -17.51
C TRP A 254 0.63 3.74 -17.36
N VAL A 255 1.43 3.16 -16.47
CA VAL A 255 1.28 1.75 -16.10
C VAL A 255 0.85 1.68 -14.65
N SER A 256 -0.27 1.05 -14.44
CA SER A 256 -0.89 0.96 -13.13
C SER A 256 -0.73 -0.46 -12.58
N THR A 257 -0.29 -0.57 -11.33
CA THR A 257 -0.19 -1.85 -10.64
C THR A 257 -0.92 -1.75 -9.31
N TYR A 258 -1.14 -2.90 -8.66
CA TYR A 258 -1.90 -2.91 -7.43
C TYR A 258 -1.03 -2.74 -6.19
N THR A 259 0.15 -3.38 -6.16
CA THR A 259 0.97 -3.41 -4.96
C THR A 259 2.27 -2.62 -5.12
N LYS A 260 2.84 -2.20 -4.00
CA LYS A 260 4.11 -1.47 -3.97
C LYS A 260 5.28 -2.35 -4.44
N ASN A 261 5.23 -3.64 -4.17
CA ASN A 261 6.26 -4.57 -4.64
C ASN A 261 6.27 -4.67 -6.16
N LEU A 262 5.08 -4.71 -6.76
CA LEU A 262 4.94 -4.72 -8.22
C LEU A 262 5.43 -3.41 -8.82
N GLN A 263 5.21 -2.29 -8.14
CA GLN A 263 5.73 -0.99 -8.59
C GLN A 263 7.26 -1.02 -8.63
N ARG A 264 7.90 -1.56 -7.61
CA ARG A 264 9.37 -1.67 -7.57
C ARG A 264 9.90 -2.60 -8.65
N GLN A 265 9.22 -3.71 -8.87
CA GLN A 265 9.61 -4.66 -9.94
C GLN A 265 9.50 -4.00 -11.31
N LEU A 266 8.38 -3.32 -11.56
CA LEU A 266 8.15 -2.64 -12.84
C LEU A 266 9.19 -1.55 -13.07
N ARG A 267 9.54 -0.80 -12.01
CA ARG A 267 10.58 0.23 -12.12
C ARG A 267 11.92 -0.39 -12.53
N ARG A 268 12.29 -1.52 -11.95
CA ARG A 268 13.54 -2.21 -12.33
C ARG A 268 13.50 -2.68 -13.78
N GLU A 269 12.41 -3.30 -14.20
CA GLU A 269 12.29 -3.83 -15.56
C GLU A 269 12.23 -2.71 -16.59
N SER A 270 11.64 -1.56 -16.25
CA SER A 270 11.56 -0.42 -17.17
C SER A 270 12.92 0.19 -17.47
N ASN A 271 13.94 -0.05 -16.64
CA ASN A 271 15.30 0.40 -16.91
C ASN A 271 15.86 -0.21 -18.20
N ARG A 272 15.33 -1.34 -18.65
CA ARG A 272 15.73 -1.94 -19.92
C ARG A 272 15.28 -1.09 -21.12
N ALA A 273 14.11 -0.47 -21.02
CA ALA A 273 13.59 0.40 -22.06
C ALA A 273 14.14 1.82 -21.95
N TRP A 274 14.43 2.26 -20.74
CA TRP A 274 14.94 3.61 -20.45
C TRP A 274 16.15 3.50 -19.52
N PRO A 275 17.31 3.09 -20.04
CA PRO A 275 18.47 2.76 -19.19
C PRO A 275 19.19 3.98 -18.61
N ALA A 276 18.98 5.18 -19.14
CA ALA A 276 19.71 6.36 -18.71
C ALA A 276 18.79 7.54 -18.49
N ALA A 277 19.20 8.43 -17.59
CA ALA A 277 18.53 9.71 -17.43
C ALA A 277 18.68 10.52 -18.73
N ARG A 278 17.71 11.40 -18.95
CA ARG A 278 17.75 12.29 -20.11
C ARG A 278 18.90 13.29 -20.00
N PRO A 279 19.33 13.90 -21.14
CA PRO A 279 20.40 14.90 -21.11
C PRO A 279 20.16 16.06 -20.14
N ASP A 280 18.90 16.43 -19.91
CA ASP A 280 18.56 17.49 -18.95
C ASP A 280 18.54 17.00 -17.50
N GLY A 281 18.82 15.71 -17.27
CA GLY A 281 18.83 15.11 -15.94
C GLY A 281 17.48 14.64 -15.44
N SER A 282 16.40 14.90 -16.18
CA SER A 282 15.07 14.47 -15.74
C SER A 282 14.91 12.96 -15.91
N PRO A 283 14.19 12.30 -14.99
CA PRO A 283 13.99 10.86 -15.10
C PRO A 283 12.94 10.52 -16.17
N PRO A 284 13.21 9.56 -17.03
CA PRO A 284 12.19 9.13 -18.02
C PRO A 284 11.09 8.27 -17.40
N VAL A 285 11.36 7.66 -16.23
CA VAL A 285 10.42 6.80 -15.52
C VAL A 285 10.21 7.38 -14.13
N VAL A 286 8.95 7.58 -13.74
CA VAL A 286 8.59 8.16 -12.45
C VAL A 286 7.54 7.27 -11.77
N VAL A 287 7.74 6.97 -10.50
CA VAL A 287 6.72 6.32 -9.67
C VAL A 287 5.95 7.42 -8.94
N ARG A 288 4.63 7.44 -9.12
CA ARG A 288 3.75 8.39 -8.43
C ARG A 288 2.85 7.68 -7.43
N LYS A 289 2.73 8.29 -6.26
CA LYS A 289 1.85 7.79 -5.20
C LYS A 289 0.97 8.92 -4.67
N GLY A 290 0.00 8.57 -3.86
CA GLY A 290 -0.82 9.58 -3.19
C GLY A 290 0.02 10.47 -2.27
N ARG A 291 -0.41 11.70 -2.10
CA ARG A 291 0.33 12.71 -1.32
C ARG A 291 0.62 12.24 0.11
N GLU A 292 -0.31 11.49 0.69
CA GLU A 292 -0.20 10.98 2.06
C GLU A 292 0.93 9.97 2.27
N ASN A 293 1.57 9.53 1.21
CA ASN A 293 2.73 8.64 1.31
C ASN A 293 4.04 9.41 1.48
N TYR A 294 4.05 10.70 1.18
CA TYR A 294 5.28 11.49 1.11
C TYR A 294 5.52 12.30 2.37
N LEU A 295 6.80 12.52 2.67
CA LEU A 295 7.22 13.45 3.71
C LEU A 295 6.76 14.87 3.38
N CYS A 296 6.14 15.53 4.35
CA CYS A 296 5.86 16.95 4.27
C CYS A 296 6.99 17.72 4.99
N LEU A 297 7.75 18.48 4.25
CA LEU A 297 8.89 19.21 4.82
C LEU A 297 8.44 20.23 5.86
N LEU A 298 7.27 20.84 5.68
CA LEU A 298 6.73 21.78 6.66
C LEU A 298 6.38 21.06 7.96
N ASN A 299 5.75 19.89 7.90
CA ASN A 299 5.46 19.10 9.09
C ASN A 299 6.75 18.64 9.78
N LEU A 300 7.76 18.25 9.00
CA LEU A 300 9.06 17.88 9.56
C LEU A 300 9.71 19.06 10.29
N GLU A 301 9.69 20.22 9.68
CA GLU A 301 10.25 21.43 10.31
C GLU A 301 9.56 21.74 11.64
N ASP A 302 8.23 21.68 11.65
CA ASP A 302 7.46 21.90 12.89
C ASP A 302 7.85 20.87 13.97
N ALA A 303 8.01 19.61 13.59
CA ALA A 303 8.40 18.56 14.52
C ALA A 303 9.80 18.79 15.09
N LEU A 304 10.74 19.23 14.25
CA LEU A 304 12.13 19.50 14.66
C LEU A 304 12.22 20.74 15.55
N GLN A 305 11.31 21.69 15.40
CA GLN A 305 11.30 22.94 16.17
C GLN A 305 10.52 22.82 17.49
N GLY A 306 10.33 21.61 17.99
CA GLY A 306 9.68 21.38 19.28
C GLY A 306 8.24 20.95 19.23
N GLY A 307 7.74 20.63 18.05
CA GLY A 307 6.40 20.08 17.90
C GLY A 307 6.26 18.67 18.43
N PHE A 308 7.38 17.97 18.60
CA PHE A 308 7.45 16.62 19.15
C PHE A 308 8.35 16.62 20.37
N ALA A 309 8.10 15.70 21.29
CA ALA A 309 8.92 15.48 22.48
C ALA A 309 9.14 13.98 22.68
N GLY A 310 10.24 13.61 23.34
CA GLY A 310 10.54 12.23 23.66
C GLY A 310 10.83 11.37 22.44
N ARG A 311 10.30 10.15 22.43
CA ARG A 311 10.54 9.20 21.34
C ARG A 311 10.11 9.74 19.97
N PRO A 312 8.95 10.37 19.84
CA PRO A 312 8.59 10.96 18.54
C PRO A 312 9.58 12.02 18.04
N ALA A 313 10.20 12.80 18.94
CA ALA A 313 11.22 13.78 18.55
C ALA A 313 12.47 13.09 18.01
N ILE A 314 12.87 11.98 18.63
CA ILE A 314 14.00 11.17 18.15
C ILE A 314 13.69 10.67 16.73
N LEU A 315 12.49 10.15 16.52
CA LEU A 315 12.05 9.71 15.19
C LEU A 315 12.13 10.84 14.17
N ALA A 316 11.67 12.04 14.55
CA ALA A 316 11.69 13.19 13.62
C ALA A 316 13.13 13.50 13.18
N HIS A 317 14.10 13.41 14.09
CA HIS A 317 15.51 13.65 13.74
C HIS A 317 16.10 12.53 12.88
N LEU A 318 15.70 11.27 13.11
CA LEU A 318 16.11 10.17 12.24
C LEU A 318 15.50 10.31 10.84
N VAL A 319 14.24 10.76 10.77
CA VAL A 319 13.57 11.03 9.50
C VAL A 319 14.22 12.21 8.77
N ALA A 320 14.63 13.25 9.51
CA ALA A 320 15.34 14.39 8.91
C ALA A 320 16.66 13.94 8.27
N ARG A 321 17.38 13.07 8.97
CA ARG A 321 18.61 12.51 8.43
C ARG A 321 18.33 11.67 7.17
N TRP A 322 17.28 10.85 7.19
CA TRP A 322 16.84 10.10 6.01
C TRP A 322 16.47 11.03 4.86
N ALA A 323 15.72 12.11 5.15
CA ALA A 323 15.25 13.03 4.11
C ALA A 323 16.41 13.68 3.36
N ALA A 324 17.53 13.93 4.05
CA ALA A 324 18.73 14.51 3.43
C ALA A 324 19.35 13.58 2.38
N TYR A 325 19.09 12.27 2.47
CA TYR A 325 19.67 11.25 1.58
C TYR A 325 18.64 10.55 0.71
N SER A 326 17.35 10.77 0.96
CA SER A 326 16.28 10.09 0.22
C SER A 326 16.25 10.54 -1.24
N GLN A 327 16.00 9.60 -2.14
CA GLN A 327 15.79 9.88 -3.55
C GLN A 327 14.32 10.20 -3.86
N ASP A 328 13.39 9.64 -3.09
CA ASP A 328 11.97 9.70 -3.44
C ASP A 328 11.10 10.45 -2.44
N GLY A 329 11.55 10.62 -1.20
CA GLY A 329 10.74 11.23 -0.15
C GLY A 329 9.52 10.42 0.26
N ASP A 330 9.42 9.19 -0.19
CA ASP A 330 8.28 8.30 0.04
C ASP A 330 8.48 7.56 1.36
N MET A 331 7.64 7.88 2.33
CA MET A 331 7.74 7.31 3.67
C MET A 331 7.04 5.96 3.79
N ILE A 332 6.27 5.56 2.77
CA ILE A 332 5.46 4.33 2.84
C ILE A 332 5.75 3.48 1.59
N GLY A 333 6.71 2.58 1.72
CA GLY A 333 7.09 1.71 0.63
C GLY A 333 8.15 2.26 -0.32
N GLY A 334 8.73 3.40 0.03
CA GLY A 334 9.87 3.98 -0.69
C GLY A 334 11.19 3.59 -0.02
N ASP A 335 12.16 4.52 -0.04
CA ASP A 335 13.47 4.24 0.53
C ASP A 335 13.58 4.49 2.04
N LEU A 336 12.47 4.84 2.70
CA LEU A 336 12.42 4.82 4.17
C LEU A 336 12.10 3.38 4.60
N PRO A 337 12.94 2.75 5.43
CA PRO A 337 12.61 1.40 5.90
C PRO A 337 11.27 1.37 6.65
N GLY A 338 10.40 0.45 6.27
CA GLY A 338 9.09 0.33 6.91
C GLY A 338 9.16 0.05 8.40
N TRP A 339 10.22 -0.65 8.84
CA TRP A 339 10.39 -0.97 10.25
C TRP A 339 10.72 0.27 11.11
N LEU A 340 11.19 1.36 10.51
CA LEU A 340 11.51 2.56 11.32
C LEU A 340 10.26 3.11 12.02
N GLY A 341 9.14 3.15 11.30
CA GLY A 341 7.88 3.60 11.90
C GLY A 341 7.43 2.73 13.05
N THR A 342 7.56 1.41 12.92
CA THR A 342 7.11 0.47 13.94
C THR A 342 7.99 0.53 15.20
N LEU A 343 9.27 0.85 15.07
CA LEU A 343 10.14 1.07 16.23
C LEU A 343 9.61 2.18 17.14
N PHE A 344 8.89 3.15 16.58
CA PHE A 344 8.38 4.33 17.28
C PHE A 344 6.85 4.34 17.36
N ARG A 345 6.23 3.16 17.26
CA ARG A 345 4.77 2.94 17.40
C ARG A 345 3.92 3.69 16.37
N LYS A 346 4.45 3.95 15.19
CA LYS A 346 3.78 4.50 13.99
C LYS A 346 3.22 5.93 14.08
N ARG A 347 2.86 6.41 15.24
CA ARG A 347 2.18 7.71 15.40
C ARG A 347 2.99 8.88 14.83
N GLY A 348 4.28 8.88 15.03
CA GLY A 348 5.15 9.94 14.54
C GLY A 348 5.28 9.97 13.02
N ILE A 349 5.25 8.82 12.36
CA ILE A 349 5.36 8.75 10.90
C ILE A 349 4.15 9.42 10.23
N ALA A 350 2.95 9.11 10.70
CA ALA A 350 1.73 9.70 10.13
C ALA A 350 1.72 11.23 10.26
N ALA A 351 2.24 11.74 11.36
CA ALA A 351 2.28 13.19 11.60
C ALA A 351 3.30 13.91 10.69
N LEU A 352 4.28 13.18 10.15
CA LEU A 352 5.31 13.77 9.28
C LEU A 352 4.93 13.73 7.80
N THR A 353 3.98 12.89 7.41
CA THR A 353 3.52 12.84 6.02
C THR A 353 2.57 14.01 5.73
N ASP A 354 2.29 14.22 4.45
CA ASP A 354 1.30 15.22 4.05
C ASP A 354 -0.08 14.79 4.53
N GLN A 355 -0.67 15.57 5.43
CA GLN A 355 -2.03 15.32 5.89
C GLN A 355 -2.99 15.94 4.88
N ARG A 356 -3.95 15.16 4.43
CA ARG A 356 -4.93 15.65 3.45
C ARG A 356 -5.59 16.93 3.95
N GLY A 357 -5.60 17.92 3.08
CA GLY A 357 -6.19 19.21 3.36
C GLY A 357 -5.27 20.23 4.02
N GLU A 358 -4.08 19.83 4.48
CA GLU A 358 -3.21 20.76 5.20
C GLU A 358 -2.20 21.50 4.32
N CYS A 359 -1.89 20.99 3.12
CA CYS A 359 -0.87 21.58 2.25
C CYS A 359 -1.27 22.98 1.77
N VAL A 360 -0.36 23.93 1.90
CA VAL A 360 -0.57 25.30 1.44
C VAL A 360 0.10 25.58 0.08
N TYR A 361 0.60 24.54 -0.58
CA TYR A 361 1.15 24.59 -1.94
C TYR A 361 2.21 25.71 -2.07
N ALA A 362 2.06 26.60 -3.04
CA ALA A 362 3.02 27.67 -3.31
C ALA A 362 3.26 28.61 -2.13
N GLY A 363 2.38 28.58 -1.11
CA GLY A 363 2.59 29.33 0.12
C GLY A 363 3.58 28.70 1.10
N CYS A 364 3.98 27.46 0.84
CA CYS A 364 4.90 26.75 1.71
C CYS A 364 6.34 27.23 1.50
N PRO A 365 7.09 27.51 2.57
CA PRO A 365 8.50 27.93 2.42
C PRO A 365 9.39 26.83 1.80
N HIS A 366 8.93 25.59 1.80
CA HIS A 366 9.69 24.47 1.23
C HIS A 366 9.14 24.02 -0.12
N TYR A 367 8.28 24.81 -0.76
CA TYR A 367 7.61 24.44 -2.01
C TYR A 367 8.59 24.01 -3.09
N ARG A 368 9.69 24.75 -3.25
CA ARG A 368 10.70 24.47 -4.29
C ARG A 368 11.50 23.21 -4.01
N LYS A 369 11.49 22.73 -2.77
CA LYS A 369 12.22 21.52 -2.36
C LYS A 369 11.30 20.33 -2.08
N CYS A 370 10.00 20.55 -2.20
CA CYS A 370 8.98 19.56 -1.84
C CYS A 370 9.10 18.30 -2.70
N PHE A 371 9.16 17.14 -2.05
CA PHE A 371 9.23 15.85 -2.74
C PHE A 371 7.98 15.58 -3.58
N ILE A 372 6.82 15.98 -3.07
CA ILE A 372 5.53 15.76 -3.77
C ILE A 372 5.50 16.58 -5.06
N GLU A 373 5.88 17.86 -4.98
CA GLU A 373 5.89 18.74 -6.15
C GLU A 373 6.91 18.28 -7.19
N ARG A 374 8.08 17.84 -6.73
CA ARG A 374 9.10 17.29 -7.62
C ARG A 374 8.57 16.06 -8.35
N SER A 375 7.94 15.15 -7.61
CA SER A 375 7.38 13.94 -8.20
C SER A 375 6.31 14.26 -9.25
N ALA A 376 5.43 15.21 -8.93
CA ALA A 376 4.36 15.61 -9.86
C ALA A 376 4.93 16.23 -11.14
N ARG A 377 5.95 17.09 -11.00
CA ARG A 377 6.57 17.75 -12.15
C ARG A 377 7.37 16.75 -13.00
N ASN A 378 8.10 15.87 -12.35
CA ASN A 378 8.83 14.82 -13.07
C ASN A 378 7.85 13.91 -13.84
N ALA A 379 6.70 13.59 -13.24
CA ALA A 379 5.70 12.75 -13.89
C ALA A 379 5.11 13.43 -15.12
N ALA A 380 4.93 14.75 -15.09
CA ALA A 380 4.41 15.50 -16.23
C ALA A 380 5.36 15.43 -17.43
N GLN A 381 6.65 15.23 -17.20
CA GLN A 381 7.66 15.15 -18.25
C GLN A 381 8.11 13.72 -18.55
N ALA A 382 7.62 12.74 -17.83
CA ALA A 382 8.09 11.37 -17.95
C ALA A 382 7.55 10.66 -19.19
N ASP A 383 8.30 9.69 -19.68
CA ASP A 383 7.83 8.78 -20.74
C ASP A 383 6.97 7.67 -20.14
N LEU A 384 7.25 7.28 -18.90
CA LEU A 384 6.50 6.25 -18.19
C LEU A 384 6.21 6.73 -16.78
N VAL A 385 4.93 6.70 -16.39
CA VAL A 385 4.51 6.94 -15.01
C VAL A 385 3.95 5.64 -14.46
N ILE A 386 4.50 5.20 -13.33
CA ILE A 386 4.04 4.02 -12.62
C ILE A 386 3.21 4.48 -11.42
N ALA A 387 2.01 3.95 -11.27
CA ALA A 387 1.10 4.37 -10.21
C ALA A 387 0.21 3.20 -9.80
N ASN A 388 -0.60 3.38 -8.73
CA ASN A 388 -1.63 2.39 -8.43
C ASN A 388 -2.92 2.72 -9.18
N HIS A 389 -3.85 1.76 -9.21
CA HIS A 389 -5.08 1.90 -9.99
C HIS A 389 -5.89 3.13 -9.54
N ALA A 390 -6.03 3.33 -8.24
CA ALA A 390 -6.82 4.44 -7.71
C ALA A 390 -6.23 5.80 -8.13
N LEU A 391 -4.91 5.92 -8.09
CA LEU A 391 -4.24 7.18 -8.45
C LEU A 391 -4.42 7.50 -9.95
N VAL A 392 -4.37 6.48 -10.81
CA VAL A 392 -4.63 6.66 -12.25
C VAL A 392 -6.05 7.20 -12.45
N MET A 393 -7.02 6.61 -11.76
CA MET A 393 -8.42 7.03 -11.86
C MET A 393 -8.63 8.45 -11.34
N VAL A 394 -7.99 8.79 -10.21
CA VAL A 394 -8.07 10.14 -9.64
C VAL A 394 -7.44 11.17 -10.60
N ASN A 395 -6.29 10.83 -11.21
CA ASN A 395 -5.67 11.73 -12.19
C ASN A 395 -6.51 11.89 -13.43
N ALA A 396 -7.20 10.84 -13.87
CA ALA A 396 -8.14 10.96 -15.00
C ALA A 396 -9.31 11.88 -14.66
N ALA A 397 -9.81 11.79 -13.41
CA ALA A 397 -10.96 12.57 -12.97
C ALA A 397 -10.60 14.02 -12.63
N ARG A 398 -9.46 14.24 -11.99
CA ARG A 398 -9.11 15.51 -11.35
C ARG A 398 -7.74 16.06 -11.72
N GLY A 399 -7.09 15.54 -12.74
CA GLY A 399 -5.78 16.04 -13.17
C GLY A 399 -5.83 17.55 -13.43
N ARG A 400 -4.87 18.31 -12.87
CA ARG A 400 -4.83 19.77 -13.01
C ARG A 400 -4.76 20.20 -14.45
N ASP A 401 -3.92 19.54 -15.21
CA ASP A 401 -3.66 19.88 -16.60
C ASP A 401 -4.27 18.79 -17.48
N PRO A 402 -5.24 19.12 -18.35
CA PRO A 402 -5.78 18.14 -19.30
C PRO A 402 -4.69 17.43 -20.12
N ALA A 403 -3.59 18.11 -20.42
CA ALA A 403 -2.49 17.53 -21.19
C ALA A 403 -1.74 16.44 -20.42
N SER A 404 -1.77 16.48 -19.09
CA SER A 404 -1.07 15.48 -18.25
C SER A 404 -1.97 14.36 -17.76
N ARG A 405 -3.25 14.35 -18.15
CA ARG A 405 -4.17 13.28 -17.76
C ARG A 405 -3.79 11.97 -18.46
N PRO A 406 -3.99 10.83 -17.78
CA PRO A 406 -3.68 9.55 -18.40
C PRO A 406 -4.54 9.27 -19.63
N THR A 407 -3.93 9.05 -20.77
CA THR A 407 -4.65 8.73 -22.01
C THR A 407 -4.17 7.44 -22.67
N ARG A 408 -2.97 6.95 -22.30
CA ARG A 408 -2.45 5.65 -22.71
C ARG A 408 -2.14 4.90 -21.42
N ILE A 409 -2.95 3.91 -21.10
CA ILE A 409 -2.95 3.29 -19.77
C ILE A 409 -2.84 1.78 -19.91
N VAL A 410 -1.92 1.20 -19.15
CA VAL A 410 -1.87 -0.26 -18.94
C VAL A 410 -2.22 -0.53 -17.48
N PHE A 411 -3.36 -1.17 -17.25
CA PHE A 411 -3.74 -1.65 -15.91
C PHE A 411 -3.18 -3.07 -15.74
N ASP A 412 -1.99 -3.16 -15.17
CA ASP A 412 -1.39 -4.43 -14.79
C ASP A 412 -2.06 -4.90 -13.51
N GLU A 413 -2.25 -6.18 -13.33
CA GLU A 413 -3.12 -6.72 -12.28
C GLU A 413 -4.54 -6.19 -12.49
N GLY A 414 -5.01 -6.26 -13.72
CA GLY A 414 -6.29 -5.69 -14.15
C GLY A 414 -7.52 -6.28 -13.46
N HIS A 415 -7.37 -7.45 -12.84
CA HIS A 415 -8.46 -8.03 -12.05
C HIS A 415 -8.84 -7.20 -10.83
N HIS A 416 -7.99 -6.25 -10.42
CA HIS A 416 -8.27 -5.33 -9.31
C HIS A 416 -8.95 -4.03 -9.76
N VAL A 417 -9.12 -3.81 -11.06
CA VAL A 417 -9.65 -2.52 -11.55
C VAL A 417 -11.08 -2.28 -11.07
N PHE A 418 -11.91 -3.32 -11.05
CA PHE A 418 -13.29 -3.18 -10.58
C PHE A 418 -13.33 -2.68 -9.12
N ASP A 419 -12.55 -3.28 -8.24
CA ASP A 419 -12.53 -2.89 -6.83
C ASP A 419 -11.94 -1.48 -6.64
N ALA A 420 -10.93 -1.13 -7.43
CA ALA A 420 -10.36 0.22 -7.39
C ALA A 420 -11.37 1.26 -7.86
N ALA A 421 -12.13 0.97 -8.92
CA ALA A 421 -13.18 1.87 -9.42
C ALA A 421 -14.29 2.01 -8.38
N ASP A 422 -14.67 0.90 -7.75
CA ASP A 422 -15.68 0.90 -6.70
C ASP A 422 -15.31 1.90 -5.58
N SER A 423 -14.07 1.82 -5.10
CA SER A 423 -13.58 2.73 -4.06
C SER A 423 -13.48 4.17 -4.55
N THR A 424 -12.90 4.37 -5.73
CA THR A 424 -12.60 5.70 -6.24
C THR A 424 -13.86 6.51 -6.53
N PHE A 425 -14.89 5.86 -7.09
CA PHE A 425 -16.10 6.55 -7.53
C PHE A 425 -17.23 6.49 -6.49
N SER A 426 -16.97 5.94 -5.32
CA SER A 426 -17.93 5.95 -4.22
C SER A 426 -18.03 7.33 -3.58
N ALA A 427 -19.11 7.56 -2.87
CA ALA A 427 -19.28 8.75 -2.02
C ALA A 427 -19.41 8.29 -0.58
N ALA A 428 -18.76 9.02 0.32
CA ALA A 428 -18.85 8.74 1.75
C ALA A 428 -18.84 10.04 2.53
N LEU A 429 -19.82 10.22 3.41
CA LEU A 429 -19.82 11.29 4.38
C LEU A 429 -19.50 10.66 5.72
N THR A 430 -18.24 10.71 6.10
CA THR A 430 -17.76 10.14 7.35
C THR A 430 -17.09 11.21 8.18
N GLY A 431 -16.85 10.90 9.46
CA GLY A 431 -16.11 11.81 10.34
C GLY A 431 -14.72 12.13 9.80
N GLN A 432 -14.01 11.14 9.30
CA GLN A 432 -12.65 11.35 8.75
C GLN A 432 -12.67 12.22 7.50
N GLU A 433 -13.62 11.99 6.60
CA GLU A 433 -13.74 12.82 5.39
C GLU A 433 -14.14 14.25 5.75
N ALA A 434 -15.03 14.40 6.69
CA ALA A 434 -15.51 15.73 7.11
C ALA A 434 -14.42 16.53 7.83
N ILE A 435 -13.60 15.89 8.66
CA ILE A 435 -12.50 16.59 9.34
C ILE A 435 -11.40 16.98 8.36
N GLU A 436 -11.20 16.22 7.27
CA GLU A 436 -10.27 16.61 6.21
C GLU A 436 -10.74 17.92 5.54
N LEU A 437 -12.04 18.02 5.28
CA LEU A 437 -12.62 19.25 4.71
C LEU A 437 -12.42 20.42 5.68
N ARG A 438 -12.66 20.21 6.98
CA ARG A 438 -12.44 21.24 7.98
C ARG A 438 -10.98 21.72 7.98
N ARG A 439 -10.04 20.79 7.93
CA ARG A 439 -8.61 21.12 7.88
C ARG A 439 -8.25 21.95 6.64
N TRP A 440 -8.86 21.60 5.53
CA TRP A 440 -8.62 22.35 4.29
C TRP A 440 -9.15 23.78 4.36
N ILE A 441 -10.32 23.99 4.99
CA ILE A 441 -10.95 25.31 5.08
C ILE A 441 -10.33 26.13 6.23
N ILE A 442 -10.31 25.59 7.43
CA ILE A 442 -9.89 26.31 8.66
C ILE A 442 -8.40 26.12 8.95
N GLY A 443 -7.87 24.94 8.67
CA GLY A 443 -6.56 24.53 9.07
C GLY A 443 -6.61 23.58 10.27
N PRO A 444 -5.48 22.94 10.62
CA PRO A 444 -5.43 22.05 11.79
C PRO A 444 -5.60 22.83 13.10
N GLU A 445 -6.18 22.15 14.08
CA GLU A 445 -6.49 22.78 15.37
C GLU A 445 -5.24 22.98 16.25
N LYS A 446 -4.21 22.19 16.05
CA LYS A 446 -2.98 22.31 16.83
C LYS A 446 -2.18 23.52 16.36
N ASN A 447 -1.84 24.38 17.28
CA ASN A 447 -1.00 25.55 16.99
C ASN A 447 0.41 25.09 16.67
N SER A 448 0.78 25.18 15.41
CA SER A 448 2.16 25.02 14.99
C SER A 448 2.78 26.41 14.91
N ARG A 449 3.37 26.85 16.01
CA ARG A 449 4.22 28.06 16.18
C ARG A 449 4.05 29.19 15.13
N GLY A 450 2.84 29.77 15.08
CA GLY A 450 2.58 30.92 14.21
C GLY A 450 2.34 30.62 12.76
N ARG A 451 2.41 29.36 12.34
CA ARG A 451 2.13 29.01 10.95
C ARG A 451 0.64 28.73 10.78
N ARG A 452 0.05 29.47 9.89
CA ARG A 452 -1.36 29.28 9.56
C ARG A 452 -1.50 28.38 8.35
N ARG A 453 -2.51 27.55 8.38
CA ARG A 453 -2.90 26.69 7.28
C ARG A 453 -4.38 26.94 6.98
N GLY A 454 -4.89 26.31 5.94
CA GLY A 454 -6.26 26.50 5.53
C GLY A 454 -6.39 27.58 4.47
N LEU A 455 -7.63 27.96 4.17
CA LEU A 455 -7.93 28.93 3.12
C LEU A 455 -7.30 30.30 3.39
N SER A 456 -7.32 30.74 4.64
CA SER A 456 -6.75 32.04 4.99
C SER A 456 -5.25 32.13 4.64
N ALA A 457 -4.51 31.04 4.89
CA ALA A 457 -3.08 31.00 4.55
C ALA A 457 -2.85 30.88 3.04
N ARG A 458 -3.66 30.05 2.37
CA ARG A 458 -3.53 29.85 0.92
C ARG A 458 -3.84 31.13 0.14
N LEU A 459 -4.79 31.90 0.61
CA LEU A 459 -5.35 33.05 -0.11
C LEU A 459 -5.15 34.37 0.67
N ALA A 460 -4.02 34.47 1.37
CA ALA A 460 -3.69 35.67 2.14
C ALA A 460 -3.66 36.93 1.27
N ASP A 461 -3.15 36.81 0.05
CA ASP A 461 -3.13 37.92 -0.91
C ASP A 461 -4.56 38.36 -1.28
N VAL A 462 -5.42 37.36 -1.54
CA VAL A 462 -6.83 37.66 -1.88
C VAL A 462 -7.50 38.35 -0.69
N ALA A 463 -7.32 37.83 0.51
CA ALA A 463 -7.92 38.44 1.70
C ALA A 463 -7.44 39.88 1.93
N SER A 464 -6.18 40.17 1.57
CA SER A 464 -5.59 41.51 1.78
C SER A 464 -6.02 42.53 0.70
N TYR A 465 -6.15 42.06 -0.55
CA TYR A 465 -6.28 42.99 -1.69
C TYR A 465 -7.63 42.94 -2.42
N ASP A 466 -8.49 41.95 -2.09
CA ASP A 466 -9.81 41.81 -2.71
C ASP A 466 -10.88 41.68 -1.62
N ASP A 467 -11.62 42.75 -1.39
CA ASP A 467 -12.59 42.80 -0.28
C ASP A 467 -13.64 41.66 -0.37
N ALA A 468 -14.20 41.43 -1.55
CA ALA A 468 -15.23 40.41 -1.73
C ALA A 468 -14.63 38.99 -1.50
N GLY A 469 -13.42 38.76 -1.97
CA GLY A 469 -12.70 37.52 -1.73
C GLY A 469 -12.42 37.29 -0.27
N GLY A 470 -11.97 38.34 0.44
CA GLY A 470 -11.72 38.26 1.87
C GLY A 470 -12.98 37.94 2.68
N VAL A 471 -14.09 38.55 2.32
CA VAL A 471 -15.38 38.29 2.96
C VAL A 471 -15.80 36.84 2.73
N ALA A 472 -15.60 36.31 1.51
CA ALA A 472 -15.93 34.93 1.19
C ALA A 472 -15.09 33.93 1.98
N VAL A 473 -13.77 34.19 2.12
CA VAL A 473 -12.88 33.35 2.91
C VAL A 473 -13.35 33.31 4.38
N GLU A 474 -13.62 34.47 4.96
CA GLU A 474 -14.09 34.54 6.35
C GLU A 474 -15.41 33.79 6.54
N ALA A 475 -16.35 33.99 5.61
CA ALA A 475 -17.65 33.31 5.67
C ALA A 475 -17.50 31.80 5.60
N ALA A 476 -16.60 31.29 4.73
CA ALA A 476 -16.34 29.85 4.61
C ALA A 476 -15.73 29.30 5.90
N VAL A 477 -14.77 30.02 6.47
CA VAL A 477 -14.11 29.59 7.72
C VAL A 477 -15.14 29.52 8.86
N ASP A 478 -16.01 30.52 8.97
CA ASP A 478 -17.03 30.54 10.00
C ASP A 478 -18.04 29.41 9.81
N ALA A 479 -18.50 29.18 8.59
CA ALA A 479 -19.47 28.12 8.29
C ALA A 479 -18.87 26.74 8.53
N ALA A 480 -17.57 26.57 8.31
CA ALA A 480 -16.89 25.28 8.47
C ALA A 480 -16.77 24.86 9.95
N GLN A 481 -17.07 25.73 10.90
CA GLN A 481 -17.16 25.34 12.32
C GLN A 481 -18.23 24.26 12.55
N ALA A 482 -19.16 24.11 11.64
CA ALA A 482 -20.18 23.06 11.73
C ALA A 482 -19.61 21.65 11.48
N LEU A 483 -18.41 21.55 10.91
CA LEU A 483 -17.75 20.26 10.61
C LEU A 483 -17.15 19.65 11.86
N PRO A 484 -16.98 18.31 11.90
CA PRO A 484 -16.37 17.67 13.07
C PRO A 484 -14.97 18.20 13.35
N SER A 485 -14.65 18.34 14.63
CA SER A 485 -13.34 18.83 15.06
C SER A 485 -12.54 17.71 15.73
N GLU A 486 -11.30 17.99 16.08
CA GLU A 486 -10.44 17.01 16.74
C GLU A 486 -11.12 16.49 17.99
N GLY A 487 -11.08 15.16 18.20
CA GLY A 487 -11.74 14.50 19.34
C GLY A 487 -13.20 14.12 19.06
N TRP A 488 -13.70 14.33 17.85
CA TRP A 488 -15.10 14.07 17.48
C TRP A 488 -15.55 12.65 17.82
N LEU A 489 -14.69 11.67 17.57
CA LEU A 489 -15.06 10.27 17.77
C LEU A 489 -15.31 9.96 19.26
N GLY A 490 -14.47 10.51 20.13
CA GLY A 490 -14.68 10.41 21.59
C GLY A 490 -15.99 11.06 22.02
N ARG A 491 -16.31 12.23 21.45
CA ARG A 491 -17.56 12.92 21.78
C ARG A 491 -18.79 12.12 21.33
N LEU A 492 -18.70 11.42 20.19
CA LEU A 492 -19.80 10.55 19.77
C LEU A 492 -19.99 9.41 20.77
N ALA A 493 -18.90 8.82 21.26
CA ALA A 493 -18.95 7.73 22.23
C ALA A 493 -19.52 8.18 23.58
N GLU A 494 -19.26 9.44 23.95
CA GLU A 494 -19.74 10.05 25.20
C GLU A 494 -21.14 10.67 25.08
N ALA A 495 -21.76 10.59 23.90
CA ALA A 495 -23.05 11.21 23.59
C ALA A 495 -23.04 12.73 23.80
N ALA A 496 -21.92 13.37 23.45
CA ALA A 496 -21.72 14.81 23.59
C ALA A 496 -21.27 15.45 22.27
N PRO A 497 -21.99 15.24 21.14
CA PRO A 497 -21.56 15.80 19.85
C PRO A 497 -21.61 17.32 19.83
N LEU A 498 -20.67 17.93 19.09
CA LEU A 498 -20.60 19.38 18.88
C LEU A 498 -20.94 19.70 17.43
N GLY A 499 -22.04 20.44 17.26
CA GLY A 499 -22.40 20.93 15.93
C GLY A 499 -23.18 19.93 15.08
N PRO A 500 -23.74 20.41 13.97
CA PRO A 500 -24.70 19.60 13.22
C PRO A 500 -24.12 18.36 12.56
N LEU A 501 -22.87 18.38 12.09
CA LEU A 501 -22.29 17.21 11.46
C LEU A 501 -21.97 16.12 12.51
N GLU A 502 -21.46 16.52 13.68
CA GLU A 502 -21.24 15.55 14.75
C GLU A 502 -22.56 14.97 15.26
N GLU A 503 -23.62 15.79 15.33
CA GLU A 503 -24.95 15.32 15.71
C GLU A 503 -25.48 14.29 14.71
N LEU A 504 -25.27 14.53 13.41
CA LEU A 504 -25.61 13.57 12.37
C LEU A 504 -24.85 12.24 12.59
N LEU A 505 -23.54 12.33 12.77
CA LEU A 505 -22.70 11.12 12.95
C LEU A 505 -23.09 10.38 14.24
N ALA A 506 -23.46 11.10 15.30
CA ALA A 506 -23.93 10.47 16.53
C ALA A 506 -25.24 9.70 16.29
N ALA A 507 -26.15 10.26 15.50
CA ALA A 507 -27.40 9.59 15.15
C ALA A 507 -27.14 8.36 14.27
N VAL A 508 -26.19 8.45 13.33
CA VAL A 508 -25.77 7.32 12.50
C VAL A 508 -25.19 6.20 13.37
N ARG A 509 -24.32 6.56 14.31
CA ARG A 509 -23.69 5.60 15.21
C ARG A 509 -24.74 4.90 16.07
N THR A 510 -25.63 5.67 16.67
CA THR A 510 -26.70 5.14 17.54
C THR A 510 -27.60 4.16 16.75
N THR A 511 -28.01 4.56 15.55
CA THR A 511 -28.89 3.73 14.70
C THR A 511 -28.18 2.43 14.30
N THR A 512 -26.90 2.53 13.92
CA THR A 512 -26.13 1.37 13.48
C THR A 512 -25.96 0.37 14.62
N PHE A 513 -25.61 0.85 15.82
CA PHE A 513 -25.46 -0.04 16.98
C PHE A 513 -26.80 -0.65 17.41
N ALA A 514 -27.88 0.12 17.34
CA ALA A 514 -29.20 -0.38 17.72
C ALA A 514 -29.68 -1.53 16.83
N ARG A 515 -29.22 -1.56 15.59
CA ARG A 515 -29.60 -2.57 14.60
C ARG A 515 -28.58 -3.70 14.46
N ASP A 516 -27.52 -3.67 15.24
CA ASP A 516 -26.45 -4.68 15.14
C ASP A 516 -26.92 -6.00 15.77
N GLU A 517 -27.00 -7.03 14.95
CA GLU A 517 -27.36 -8.39 15.38
C GLU A 517 -26.14 -9.28 15.61
N SER A 518 -24.94 -8.82 15.22
CA SER A 518 -23.72 -9.61 15.31
C SER A 518 -23.12 -9.63 16.72
N GLY A 519 -23.47 -8.68 17.56
CA GLY A 519 -22.91 -8.53 18.90
C GLY A 519 -21.51 -7.95 18.89
N LEU A 520 -20.95 -7.79 20.09
CA LEU A 520 -19.64 -7.16 20.28
C LEU A 520 -18.46 -7.99 19.75
N GLU A 521 -18.69 -9.25 19.44
CA GLU A 521 -17.63 -10.18 19.06
C GLU A 521 -17.18 -10.07 17.58
N ALA A 522 -17.92 -9.31 16.78
CA ALA A 522 -17.65 -9.32 15.33
C ALA A 522 -16.29 -8.79 14.93
N GLY A 523 -15.68 -7.90 15.72
CA GLY A 523 -14.32 -7.41 15.44
C GLY A 523 -14.17 -6.53 14.21
N TYR A 524 -15.17 -6.50 13.35
CA TYR A 524 -15.20 -5.74 12.09
C TYR A 524 -16.22 -4.62 12.20
N GLY A 525 -16.27 -3.78 11.16
CA GLY A 525 -17.27 -2.73 11.10
C GLY A 525 -18.70 -3.25 11.14
N ILE A 526 -19.61 -2.41 11.57
CA ILE A 526 -21.04 -2.70 11.64
C ILE A 526 -21.74 -1.87 10.57
N GLU A 527 -22.68 -2.50 9.85
CA GLU A 527 -23.46 -1.85 8.81
C GLU A 527 -24.95 -1.96 9.08
N THR A 528 -25.71 -0.96 8.62
CA THR A 528 -27.16 -1.09 8.56
C THR A 528 -27.69 -0.39 7.31
N GLU A 529 -28.79 -0.89 6.77
CA GLU A 529 -29.40 -0.35 5.57
C GLU A 529 -30.06 0.99 5.82
N CYS A 530 -30.14 1.84 4.79
CA CYS A 530 -30.82 3.14 4.83
C CYS A 530 -32.32 2.96 4.55
N ALA A 531 -32.96 2.10 5.34
CA ALA A 531 -34.39 1.82 5.23
C ALA A 531 -35.06 2.01 6.59
N GLN A 532 -36.22 2.61 6.61
CA GLN A 532 -37.02 2.82 7.82
C GLN A 532 -36.20 3.49 8.93
N LEU A 533 -35.52 4.58 8.56
CA LEU A 533 -34.63 5.28 9.47
C LEU A 533 -35.40 6.02 10.57
N PRO A 534 -34.82 6.12 11.79
CA PRO A 534 -35.46 6.91 12.84
C PRO A 534 -35.68 8.36 12.41
N GLY A 535 -36.77 8.97 12.87
CA GLY A 535 -37.06 10.36 12.56
C GLY A 535 -35.97 11.32 13.02
N GLU A 536 -35.33 11.01 14.15
CA GLU A 536 -34.23 11.80 14.70
C GLU A 536 -33.03 11.84 13.73
N LEU A 537 -32.75 10.72 13.08
CA LEU A 537 -31.66 10.64 12.10
C LEU A 537 -31.99 11.46 10.85
N VAL A 538 -33.23 11.34 10.35
CA VAL A 538 -33.65 12.08 9.15
C VAL A 538 -33.63 13.59 9.45
N GLU A 539 -34.07 14.00 10.64
CA GLU A 539 -34.02 15.40 11.04
C GLU A 539 -32.57 15.92 11.16
N ALA A 540 -31.69 15.13 11.78
CA ALA A 540 -30.26 15.47 11.87
C ALA A 540 -29.62 15.59 10.49
N ALA A 541 -30.03 14.73 9.56
CA ALA A 541 -29.55 14.78 8.17
C ALA A 541 -29.96 16.08 7.49
N GLY A 542 -31.19 16.52 7.71
CA GLY A 542 -31.67 17.80 7.17
C GLY A 542 -30.90 18.98 7.71
N THR A 543 -30.66 19.00 9.03
CA THR A 543 -29.86 20.07 9.65
C THR A 543 -28.42 20.07 9.13
N ALA A 544 -27.82 18.89 9.01
CA ALA A 544 -26.46 18.76 8.48
C ALA A 544 -26.38 19.22 7.01
N ALA A 545 -27.41 18.91 6.21
CA ALA A 545 -27.45 19.35 4.81
C ALA A 545 -27.52 20.89 4.73
N GLN A 546 -28.28 21.52 5.61
CA GLN A 546 -28.31 23.00 5.67
C GLN A 546 -26.95 23.57 6.06
N ALA A 547 -26.26 22.94 7.01
CA ALA A 547 -24.92 23.36 7.41
C ALA A 547 -23.91 23.24 6.26
N LEU A 548 -24.01 22.15 5.49
CA LEU A 548 -23.14 21.94 4.33
C LEU A 548 -23.42 22.98 3.23
N ALA A 549 -24.68 23.31 3.00
CA ALA A 549 -25.05 24.37 2.04
C ALA A 549 -24.50 25.72 2.50
N ALA A 550 -24.50 25.98 3.80
CA ALA A 550 -23.94 27.21 4.37
C ALA A 550 -22.42 27.30 4.18
N ILE A 551 -21.74 26.15 4.07
CA ILE A 551 -20.32 26.11 3.73
C ILE A 551 -20.14 26.31 2.22
N ARG A 552 -20.94 25.64 1.42
CA ARG A 552 -20.80 25.66 -0.04
C ARG A 552 -21.04 27.04 -0.63
N THR A 553 -21.98 27.77 -0.10
CA THR A 553 -22.35 29.12 -0.64
C THR A 553 -21.17 30.09 -0.66
N PRO A 554 -20.44 30.32 0.45
CA PRO A 554 -19.26 31.19 0.37
C PRO A 554 -18.13 30.61 -0.46
N LEU A 555 -17.99 29.29 -0.53
CA LEU A 555 -16.97 28.67 -1.39
C LEU A 555 -17.26 28.93 -2.87
N LEU A 556 -18.53 28.92 -3.28
CA LEU A 556 -18.93 29.26 -4.65
C LEU A 556 -18.62 30.72 -4.96
N LYS A 557 -18.91 31.62 -4.03
CA LYS A 557 -18.58 33.05 -4.20
C LYS A 557 -17.08 33.24 -4.31
N LEU A 558 -16.32 32.54 -3.49
CA LEU A 558 -14.86 32.60 -3.54
C LEU A 558 -14.33 32.10 -4.88
N ALA A 559 -14.88 30.99 -5.41
CA ALA A 559 -14.48 30.45 -6.71
C ALA A 559 -14.69 31.49 -7.82
N GLY A 560 -15.84 32.19 -7.79
CA GLY A 560 -16.11 33.25 -8.73
C GLY A 560 -15.15 34.42 -8.63
N ARG A 561 -14.80 34.81 -7.39
CA ARG A 561 -13.83 35.89 -7.19
C ARG A 561 -12.43 35.50 -7.66
N LEU A 562 -11.99 34.27 -7.39
CA LEU A 562 -10.68 33.82 -7.85
C LEU A 562 -10.59 33.80 -9.38
N GLU A 563 -11.65 33.39 -10.04
CA GLU A 563 -11.73 33.41 -11.50
C GLU A 563 -11.60 34.85 -12.02
N ALA A 564 -12.35 35.78 -11.42
CA ALA A 564 -12.31 37.18 -11.79
C ALA A 564 -10.92 37.79 -11.60
N ILE A 565 -10.26 37.48 -10.48
CA ILE A 565 -8.90 37.97 -10.18
C ILE A 565 -7.91 37.46 -11.23
N MET A 566 -8.02 36.20 -11.62
CA MET A 566 -7.13 35.64 -12.62
C MET A 566 -7.32 36.28 -13.99
N GLU A 567 -8.57 36.61 -14.34
CA GLU A 567 -8.89 37.28 -15.61
C GLU A 567 -8.43 38.75 -15.63
N ASP A 568 -8.66 39.45 -14.54
CA ASP A 568 -8.35 40.90 -14.43
C ASP A 568 -6.85 41.15 -14.27
N ALA A 569 -6.12 40.17 -13.74
CA ALA A 569 -4.67 40.25 -13.51
C ALA A 569 -4.22 41.54 -12.84
N PRO A 570 -4.71 41.84 -11.61
CA PRO A 570 -4.38 43.10 -10.94
C PRO A 570 -2.89 43.23 -10.63
N ASP A 571 -2.45 44.45 -10.36
CA ASP A 571 -1.01 44.76 -10.17
C ASP A 571 -0.39 43.99 -9.01
N TRP A 572 -1.19 43.66 -7.97
CA TRP A 572 -0.64 42.89 -6.82
C TRP A 572 -0.44 41.43 -7.10
N LEU A 573 -0.94 40.90 -8.22
CA LEU A 573 -0.89 39.47 -8.55
C LEU A 573 0.43 39.14 -9.26
N ASP A 574 1.39 38.69 -8.49
CA ASP A 574 2.67 38.23 -9.05
C ASP A 574 2.59 36.76 -9.49
N GLY A 575 3.68 36.24 -10.03
CA GLY A 575 3.72 34.86 -10.52
C GLY A 575 3.48 33.82 -9.43
N GLN A 576 3.99 34.06 -8.24
CA GLN A 576 3.79 33.18 -7.09
C GLN A 576 2.34 33.22 -6.60
N GLY A 577 1.79 34.42 -6.53
CA GLY A 577 0.37 34.60 -6.19
C GLY A 577 -0.55 33.94 -7.20
N ARG A 578 -0.22 34.06 -8.48
CA ARG A 578 -1.00 33.42 -9.56
C ARG A 578 -0.99 31.89 -9.38
N ALA A 579 0.17 31.29 -9.14
CA ALA A 579 0.28 29.85 -8.92
C ALA A 579 -0.53 29.42 -7.69
N ARG A 580 -0.49 30.23 -6.63
CA ARG A 580 -1.23 29.96 -5.39
C ARG A 580 -2.74 29.97 -5.63
N ILE A 581 -3.24 30.98 -6.34
CA ILE A 581 -4.66 31.11 -6.66
C ILE A 581 -5.11 29.97 -7.58
N GLU A 582 -4.31 29.63 -8.57
CA GLU A 582 -4.65 28.55 -9.51
C GLU A 582 -4.76 27.20 -8.79
N GLY A 583 -3.82 26.90 -7.90
CA GLY A 583 -3.88 25.71 -7.09
C GLY A 583 -5.12 25.68 -6.18
N ALA A 584 -5.45 26.82 -5.59
CA ALA A 584 -6.63 26.94 -4.73
C ALA A 584 -7.93 26.77 -5.53
N ARG A 585 -8.00 27.34 -6.74
CA ARG A 585 -9.17 27.20 -7.62
C ARG A 585 -9.46 25.73 -7.92
N HIS A 586 -8.42 24.99 -8.28
CA HIS A 586 -8.55 23.58 -8.62
C HIS A 586 -9.02 22.75 -7.41
N SER A 587 -8.40 22.98 -6.25
CA SER A 587 -8.79 22.31 -5.01
C SER A 587 -10.21 22.66 -4.58
N LEU A 588 -10.56 23.92 -4.76
CA LEU A 588 -11.87 24.45 -4.38
C LEU A 588 -13.00 23.82 -5.22
N ALA A 589 -12.76 23.66 -6.52
CA ALA A 589 -13.79 23.13 -7.43
C ALA A 589 -14.26 21.74 -7.01
N TRP A 590 -13.31 20.83 -6.76
CA TRP A 590 -13.73 19.46 -6.42
C TRP A 590 -14.30 19.37 -5.00
N ARG A 591 -13.91 20.26 -4.10
CA ARG A 591 -14.50 20.29 -2.75
C ARG A 591 -15.92 20.85 -2.77
N ILE A 592 -16.19 21.80 -3.62
CA ILE A 592 -17.58 22.28 -3.83
C ILE A 592 -18.43 21.11 -4.33
N ASP A 593 -17.92 20.33 -5.28
CA ASP A 593 -18.62 19.15 -5.79
C ASP A 593 -18.81 18.08 -4.70
N LEU A 594 -17.80 17.88 -3.85
CA LEU A 594 -17.90 16.95 -2.73
C LEU A 594 -19.02 17.34 -1.77
N ILE A 595 -19.08 18.62 -1.40
CA ILE A 595 -20.12 19.11 -0.49
C ILE A 595 -21.51 18.94 -1.13
N ALA A 596 -21.62 19.25 -2.42
CA ALA A 596 -22.89 19.07 -3.14
C ALA A 596 -23.32 17.58 -3.15
N ALA A 597 -22.36 16.68 -3.33
CA ALA A 597 -22.65 15.24 -3.28
C ALA A 597 -23.13 14.82 -1.89
N TRP A 598 -22.52 15.37 -0.84
CA TRP A 598 -22.95 15.08 0.53
C TRP A 598 -24.36 15.62 0.79
N GLU A 599 -24.65 16.84 0.33
CA GLU A 599 -26.00 17.42 0.46
C GLU A 599 -27.05 16.54 -0.23
N ALA A 600 -26.74 16.06 -1.44
CA ALA A 600 -27.62 15.18 -2.19
C ALA A 600 -27.85 13.86 -1.45
N LEU A 601 -26.79 13.28 -0.88
CA LEU A 601 -26.87 12.05 -0.13
C LEU A 601 -27.80 12.22 1.11
N LEU A 602 -27.64 13.33 1.83
CA LEU A 602 -28.45 13.60 3.02
C LEU A 602 -29.92 13.90 2.68
N SER A 603 -30.17 14.57 1.57
CA SER A 603 -31.54 14.92 1.17
C SER A 603 -32.35 13.70 0.75
N ARG A 604 -31.68 12.60 0.40
CA ARG A 604 -32.34 11.36 -0.03
C ARG A 604 -32.63 10.41 1.11
N LEU A 605 -32.08 10.66 2.30
CA LEU A 605 -32.35 9.81 3.46
C LEU A 605 -33.84 9.87 3.81
N GLY A 606 -34.44 8.70 4.01
CA GLY A 606 -35.87 8.59 4.28
C GLY A 606 -36.74 8.51 3.04
N GLY A 607 -36.18 8.71 1.86
CA GLY A 607 -36.86 8.60 0.57
C GLY A 607 -36.67 7.25 -0.10
N PRO A 608 -37.17 7.09 -1.32
CA PRO A 608 -37.01 5.83 -2.04
C PRO A 608 -35.55 5.59 -2.45
N ALA A 609 -35.14 4.32 -2.48
CA ALA A 609 -33.79 3.94 -2.87
C ALA A 609 -33.56 4.20 -4.38
N ASP A 610 -32.37 4.69 -4.73
CA ASP A 610 -31.97 4.85 -6.12
C ASP A 610 -31.43 3.50 -6.62
N PRO A 611 -32.00 2.93 -7.68
CA PRO A 611 -31.57 1.59 -8.13
C PRO A 611 -30.15 1.54 -8.69
N GLU A 612 -29.54 2.67 -9.04
CA GLU A 612 -28.15 2.69 -9.53
C GLU A 612 -27.12 2.64 -8.42
N PHE A 613 -27.54 2.84 -7.16
CA PHE A 613 -26.64 2.96 -6.03
C PHE A 613 -27.02 2.03 -4.90
N VAL A 614 -26.06 1.82 -4.01
CA VAL A 614 -26.25 1.08 -2.75
C VAL A 614 -25.83 2.00 -1.62
N ASP A 615 -26.77 2.29 -0.72
CA ASP A 615 -26.56 3.20 0.41
C ASP A 615 -26.60 2.44 1.72
N TRP A 616 -25.72 2.79 2.65
CA TRP A 616 -25.76 2.21 4.01
C TRP A 616 -25.09 3.12 5.03
N LEU A 617 -25.37 2.85 6.30
CA LEU A 617 -24.73 3.47 7.45
C LEU A 617 -23.70 2.50 8.00
N GLN A 618 -22.58 3.02 8.50
CA GLN A 618 -21.49 2.15 8.96
C GLN A 618 -20.73 2.78 10.12
N VAL A 619 -20.34 1.93 11.07
CA VAL A 619 -19.32 2.24 12.08
C VAL A 619 -18.11 1.37 11.75
N ASP A 620 -17.02 1.98 11.40
CA ASP A 620 -15.78 1.25 11.09
C ASP A 620 -15.04 0.91 12.39
N ARG A 621 -14.70 -0.36 12.54
CA ARG A 621 -13.98 -0.85 13.71
C ARG A 621 -12.81 -1.71 13.25
N ASN A 622 -11.75 -1.69 14.04
CA ASN A 622 -10.65 -2.61 13.92
C ASN A 622 -10.44 -3.23 15.29
N ASP A 623 -10.77 -4.51 15.42
CA ASP A 623 -10.62 -5.26 16.65
C ASP A 623 -11.38 -4.59 17.81
N ALA A 624 -12.65 -4.28 17.57
CA ALA A 624 -13.59 -3.62 18.47
C ALA A 624 -13.30 -2.14 18.76
N ARG A 625 -12.19 -1.61 18.21
CA ARG A 625 -11.90 -0.19 18.37
C ARG A 625 -12.46 0.59 17.17
N GLU A 626 -13.34 1.53 17.45
CA GLU A 626 -13.93 2.38 16.40
C GLU A 626 -12.91 3.37 15.86
N PHE A 627 -12.97 3.63 14.56
CA PHE A 627 -12.13 4.67 13.98
C PHE A 627 -12.86 5.59 12.99
N ASP A 628 -14.05 5.23 12.53
CA ASP A 628 -14.84 6.12 11.67
C ASP A 628 -16.31 5.76 11.75
N VAL A 629 -17.16 6.73 11.43
CA VAL A 629 -18.63 6.59 11.41
C VAL A 629 -19.12 7.39 10.22
N GLY A 630 -20.07 6.83 9.48
CA GLY A 630 -20.63 7.62 8.38
C GLY A 630 -21.68 6.94 7.53
N LEU A 631 -22.05 7.66 6.48
CA LEU A 631 -22.95 7.22 5.43
C LEU A 631 -22.14 6.93 4.18
N TYR A 632 -22.48 5.83 3.50
CA TYR A 632 -21.75 5.36 2.35
C TYR A 632 -22.69 5.18 1.18
N ARG A 633 -22.22 5.56 -0.01
CA ARG A 633 -22.93 5.32 -1.27
C ARG A 633 -21.94 4.79 -2.28
N HIS A 634 -22.20 3.59 -2.78
CA HIS A 634 -21.42 3.01 -3.86
C HIS A 634 -22.30 2.81 -5.08
N TRP A 635 -21.71 2.92 -6.25
CA TRP A 635 -22.41 2.51 -7.47
C TRP A 635 -22.68 1.02 -7.41
N LEU A 636 -23.84 0.60 -7.84
CA LEU A 636 -24.10 -0.83 -8.03
C LEU A 636 -23.15 -1.38 -9.10
N ASP A 637 -22.94 -0.62 -10.17
CA ASP A 637 -21.96 -0.93 -11.21
C ASP A 637 -20.96 0.23 -11.32
N PRO A 638 -19.81 0.15 -10.64
CA PRO A 638 -18.81 1.24 -10.68
C PRO A 638 -18.14 1.37 -12.04
N MET A 639 -18.35 0.42 -12.96
CA MET A 639 -17.76 0.53 -14.29
C MET A 639 -18.49 1.58 -15.15
N LYS A 640 -19.70 2.01 -14.79
CA LYS A 640 -20.34 3.15 -15.43
C LYS A 640 -19.52 4.43 -15.30
N PRO A 641 -19.23 4.92 -14.08
CA PRO A 641 -18.38 6.11 -13.95
C PRO A 641 -16.94 5.85 -14.43
N PHE A 642 -16.42 4.65 -14.25
CA PHE A 642 -15.08 4.31 -14.74
C PHE A 642 -15.00 4.51 -16.26
N ALA A 643 -15.98 4.02 -17.00
CA ALA A 643 -15.99 4.18 -18.46
C ALA A 643 -16.04 5.65 -18.86
N ARG A 644 -16.90 6.44 -18.19
CA ARG A 644 -17.06 7.84 -18.52
C ARG A 644 -15.81 8.67 -18.18
N VAL A 645 -15.20 8.42 -17.02
CA VAL A 645 -14.11 9.26 -16.51
C VAL A 645 -12.75 8.80 -17.04
N VAL A 646 -12.52 7.49 -17.12
CA VAL A 646 -11.20 6.93 -17.45
C VAL A 646 -11.13 6.50 -18.91
N LEU A 647 -12.11 5.73 -19.37
CA LEU A 647 -12.04 5.12 -20.70
C LEU A 647 -12.39 6.10 -21.84
N GLU A 648 -13.49 6.83 -21.73
CA GLU A 648 -13.92 7.72 -22.81
C GLU A 648 -12.88 8.77 -23.20
N PRO A 649 -12.20 9.44 -22.24
CA PRO A 649 -11.17 10.42 -22.62
C PRO A 649 -9.87 9.77 -23.12
N ALA A 650 -9.65 8.50 -22.87
CA ALA A 650 -8.41 7.81 -23.20
C ALA A 650 -8.32 7.51 -24.69
N HIS A 651 -7.12 7.33 -25.20
CA HIS A 651 -6.84 6.86 -26.56
C HIS A 651 -6.67 5.35 -26.60
N GLY A 652 -6.02 4.77 -25.61
CA GLY A 652 -5.83 3.34 -25.54
C GLY A 652 -5.68 2.85 -24.09
N VAL A 653 -6.39 1.78 -23.77
CA VAL A 653 -6.36 1.21 -22.41
C VAL A 653 -6.23 -0.30 -22.51
N MET A 654 -5.26 -0.85 -21.81
CA MET A 654 -5.06 -2.29 -21.71
C MET A 654 -5.32 -2.74 -20.27
N LEU A 655 -6.16 -3.75 -20.09
CA LEU A 655 -6.30 -4.45 -18.82
C LEU A 655 -5.66 -5.82 -18.95
N THR A 656 -4.69 -6.12 -18.12
CA THR A 656 -3.96 -7.38 -18.22
C THR A 656 -3.74 -8.00 -16.86
N SER A 657 -3.84 -9.33 -16.82
CA SER A 657 -3.66 -10.11 -15.59
C SER A 657 -3.53 -11.58 -15.97
N ALA A 658 -2.90 -12.35 -15.09
CA ALA A 658 -2.90 -13.81 -15.21
C ALA A 658 -4.27 -14.40 -14.86
N THR A 659 -5.09 -13.66 -14.12
CA THR A 659 -6.39 -14.10 -13.61
C THR A 659 -7.51 -13.13 -14.01
N LEU A 660 -7.50 -12.67 -15.25
CA LEU A 660 -8.49 -11.69 -15.72
C LEU A 660 -9.88 -12.30 -15.92
N THR A 661 -9.93 -13.51 -16.50
CA THR A 661 -11.19 -14.20 -16.71
C THR A 661 -11.46 -15.18 -15.57
N ASP A 662 -12.74 -15.33 -15.21
CA ASP A 662 -13.19 -16.47 -14.43
C ASP A 662 -13.08 -17.72 -15.31
N ARG A 663 -12.95 -18.87 -14.68
CA ARG A 663 -12.90 -20.13 -15.41
C ARG A 663 -13.85 -21.12 -14.76
N ASP A 664 -14.86 -21.55 -15.51
CA ASP A 664 -15.75 -22.61 -15.05
C ASP A 664 -15.46 -23.86 -15.87
N GLU A 665 -16.33 -24.87 -15.77
CA GLU A 665 -16.16 -26.14 -16.43
C GLU A 665 -16.16 -26.02 -17.96
N THR A 666 -16.69 -24.92 -18.50
CA THR A 666 -16.75 -24.69 -19.96
C THR A 666 -15.57 -23.90 -20.51
N GLY A 667 -14.70 -23.38 -19.63
CA GLY A 667 -13.52 -22.59 -20.01
C GLY A 667 -13.55 -21.17 -19.51
N PRO A 668 -12.69 -20.29 -20.08
CA PRO A 668 -12.63 -18.89 -19.63
C PRO A 668 -13.90 -18.11 -19.97
N ASP A 669 -14.35 -17.31 -19.01
CA ASP A 669 -15.57 -16.50 -19.14
C ASP A 669 -15.20 -15.08 -19.59
N TRP A 670 -15.03 -14.91 -20.90
CA TRP A 670 -14.71 -13.59 -21.44
C TRP A 670 -15.85 -12.59 -21.30
N PRO A 671 -17.13 -12.94 -21.52
CA PRO A 671 -18.20 -11.95 -21.30
C PRO A 671 -18.20 -11.35 -19.91
N HIS A 672 -17.91 -12.12 -18.87
CA HIS A 672 -17.84 -11.59 -17.51
C HIS A 672 -16.63 -10.64 -17.34
N ALA A 673 -15.47 -11.00 -17.89
CA ALA A 673 -14.30 -10.14 -17.84
C ALA A 673 -14.55 -8.80 -18.56
N ILE A 674 -15.23 -8.86 -19.71
CA ILE A 674 -15.60 -7.65 -20.47
C ILE A 674 -16.55 -6.79 -19.64
N ALA A 675 -17.55 -7.39 -18.99
CA ALA A 675 -18.48 -6.65 -18.13
C ALA A 675 -17.76 -5.92 -16.98
N LYS A 676 -16.71 -6.51 -16.46
CA LYS A 676 -15.93 -5.94 -15.36
C LYS A 676 -14.85 -4.96 -15.80
N SER A 677 -14.74 -4.68 -17.08
CA SER A 677 -13.76 -3.76 -17.64
C SER A 677 -14.31 -2.36 -17.92
N GLY A 678 -15.63 -2.20 -17.93
CA GLY A 678 -16.28 -0.96 -18.35
C GLY A 678 -16.53 -0.87 -19.85
N ALA A 679 -15.96 -1.76 -20.65
CA ALA A 679 -16.08 -1.70 -22.11
C ALA A 679 -17.52 -1.76 -22.62
N PRO A 680 -18.49 -2.47 -21.99
CA PRO A 680 -19.88 -2.43 -22.46
C PRO A 680 -20.51 -1.03 -22.47
N HIS A 681 -19.96 -0.09 -21.73
CA HIS A 681 -20.47 1.29 -21.69
C HIS A 681 -19.86 2.17 -22.82
N LEU A 682 -19.00 1.59 -23.66
CA LEU A 682 -18.34 2.30 -24.77
C LEU A 682 -18.98 1.93 -26.12
N GLU A 683 -18.81 2.82 -27.10
CA GLU A 683 -19.28 2.58 -28.46
C GLU A 683 -18.46 1.50 -29.18
N LEU A 684 -17.13 1.51 -28.97
CA LEU A 684 -16.22 0.58 -29.63
C LEU A 684 -16.01 -0.66 -28.79
N ALA A 685 -16.24 -1.84 -29.39
CA ALA A 685 -16.06 -3.10 -28.69
C ALA A 685 -14.57 -3.32 -28.35
N PRO A 686 -14.25 -3.95 -27.20
CA PRO A 686 -12.88 -4.25 -26.87
C PRO A 686 -12.34 -5.43 -27.67
N LYS A 687 -11.02 -5.49 -27.80
CA LYS A 687 -10.35 -6.71 -28.27
C LYS A 687 -9.95 -7.54 -27.07
N THR A 688 -9.87 -8.84 -27.25
CA THR A 688 -9.42 -9.78 -26.22
C THR A 688 -8.23 -10.58 -26.74
N ALA A 689 -7.36 -10.98 -25.84
CA ALA A 689 -6.18 -11.79 -26.17
C ALA A 689 -5.87 -12.71 -25.02
N GLN A 690 -5.33 -13.88 -25.33
CA GLN A 690 -4.95 -14.84 -24.32
C GLN A 690 -3.60 -15.45 -24.67
N ALA A 691 -2.70 -15.53 -23.69
CA ALA A 691 -1.42 -16.20 -23.78
C ALA A 691 -1.27 -17.09 -22.54
N ASP A 692 -1.17 -18.39 -22.74
CA ASP A 692 -1.12 -19.35 -21.67
C ASP A 692 0.27 -19.39 -21.02
N SER A 693 0.29 -19.66 -19.71
CA SER A 693 1.53 -19.80 -18.96
C SER A 693 2.41 -20.93 -19.54
N PRO A 694 3.74 -20.67 -19.67
CA PRO A 694 4.64 -21.74 -20.10
C PRO A 694 4.99 -22.71 -18.96
N PHE A 695 4.48 -22.49 -17.74
CA PHE A 695 4.84 -23.33 -16.59
C PHE A 695 4.18 -24.70 -16.64
N ASP A 696 4.93 -25.69 -16.21
CA ASP A 696 4.45 -27.08 -16.12
C ASP A 696 3.83 -27.31 -14.73
N TYR A 697 2.60 -26.90 -14.58
CA TYR A 697 1.88 -27.06 -13.32
C TYR A 697 1.68 -28.54 -12.93
N ALA A 698 1.59 -29.42 -13.93
CA ALA A 698 1.37 -30.82 -13.66
C ALA A 698 2.51 -31.47 -12.86
N SER A 699 3.73 -31.02 -13.09
CA SER A 699 4.91 -31.57 -12.42
C SER A 699 5.48 -30.68 -11.32
N ARG A 700 5.03 -29.43 -11.23
CA ARG A 700 5.62 -28.46 -10.29
C ARG A 700 4.70 -28.12 -9.13
N ALA A 701 3.42 -28.37 -9.24
CA ALA A 701 2.47 -27.98 -8.20
C ALA A 701 1.48 -29.11 -7.93
N GLU A 702 0.98 -29.15 -6.71
CA GLU A 702 -0.06 -30.10 -6.33
C GLU A 702 -1.02 -29.40 -5.35
N VAL A 703 -2.32 -29.55 -5.57
CA VAL A 703 -3.36 -29.06 -4.67
C VAL A 703 -3.82 -30.21 -3.79
N LEU A 704 -3.75 -30.02 -2.47
CA LEU A 704 -4.14 -31.01 -1.48
C LEU A 704 -5.35 -30.49 -0.71
N ILE A 705 -6.47 -31.18 -0.80
CA ILE A 705 -7.68 -30.81 -0.05
C ILE A 705 -7.78 -31.77 1.13
N VAL A 706 -7.53 -31.24 2.32
CA VAL A 706 -7.52 -31.98 3.57
C VAL A 706 -8.93 -32.04 4.12
N THR A 707 -9.49 -33.27 4.20
CA THR A 707 -10.90 -33.47 4.49
C THR A 707 -11.24 -33.77 5.94
N ASP A 708 -10.23 -33.97 6.80
CA ASP A 708 -10.44 -34.39 8.18
C ASP A 708 -10.13 -33.30 9.23
N ILE A 709 -10.12 -32.02 8.84
CA ILE A 709 -9.99 -30.89 9.76
C ILE A 709 -11.29 -30.08 9.70
N ARG A 710 -12.01 -29.98 10.81
CA ARG A 710 -13.26 -29.23 10.90
C ARG A 710 -12.99 -27.73 11.07
N LYS A 711 -13.75 -26.92 10.35
CA LYS A 711 -13.71 -25.46 10.50
C LYS A 711 -14.11 -25.11 11.94
N GLY A 712 -13.31 -24.27 12.57
CA GLY A 712 -13.57 -23.82 13.95
C GLY A 712 -13.00 -24.69 15.04
N ASP A 713 -12.46 -25.87 14.68
CA ASP A 713 -11.73 -26.71 15.64
C ASP A 713 -10.31 -26.15 15.78
N ILE A 714 -10.12 -25.19 16.67
CA ILE A 714 -8.86 -24.47 16.81
C ILE A 714 -7.69 -25.40 17.16
N PRO A 715 -7.80 -26.32 18.12
CA PRO A 715 -6.67 -27.23 18.38
C PRO A 715 -6.28 -28.06 17.15
N ALA A 716 -7.24 -28.59 16.41
CA ALA A 716 -6.96 -29.38 15.21
C ALA A 716 -6.34 -28.52 14.11
N LEU A 717 -6.86 -27.31 13.94
CA LEU A 717 -6.37 -26.37 12.94
C LEU A 717 -4.93 -25.96 13.27
N ALA A 718 -4.65 -25.64 14.54
CA ALA A 718 -3.29 -25.29 14.99
C ALA A 718 -2.34 -26.45 14.78
N GLY A 719 -2.74 -27.66 15.14
CA GLY A 719 -1.95 -28.86 14.92
C GLY A 719 -1.63 -29.08 13.46
N ALA A 720 -2.63 -28.87 12.58
CA ALA A 720 -2.44 -29.02 11.14
C ALA A 720 -1.41 -28.02 10.61
N TYR A 721 -1.52 -26.74 11.01
CA TYR A 721 -0.56 -25.72 10.59
C TYR A 721 0.85 -26.04 11.09
N ALA A 722 0.99 -26.40 12.37
CA ALA A 722 2.31 -26.73 12.93
C ALA A 722 2.97 -27.89 12.16
N ARG A 723 2.20 -28.95 11.93
CA ARG A 723 2.72 -30.14 11.27
C ARG A 723 3.03 -29.90 9.79
N LEU A 724 2.21 -29.10 9.10
CA LEU A 724 2.47 -28.73 7.70
C LEU A 724 3.75 -27.88 7.60
N ILE A 725 3.95 -26.94 8.52
CA ILE A 725 5.16 -26.11 8.54
C ILE A 725 6.37 -26.98 8.81
N GLU A 726 6.27 -27.94 9.74
CA GLU A 726 7.37 -28.87 10.04
C GLU A 726 7.67 -29.78 8.84
N ALA A 727 6.64 -30.29 8.18
CA ALA A 727 6.79 -31.14 7.00
C ALA A 727 7.45 -30.39 5.83
N SER A 728 7.11 -29.12 5.67
CA SER A 728 7.67 -28.26 4.62
C SER A 728 9.06 -27.71 4.98
N ASP A 729 9.49 -27.87 6.23
CA ASP A 729 10.71 -27.26 6.77
C ASP A 729 10.67 -25.73 6.63
N GLY A 730 9.51 -25.14 6.91
CA GLY A 730 9.24 -23.72 6.74
C GLY A 730 8.75 -23.39 5.34
N GLY A 731 8.82 -22.14 4.97
CA GLY A 731 8.39 -21.66 3.65
C GLY A 731 6.88 -21.75 3.43
N VAL A 732 6.08 -21.62 4.48
CA VAL A 732 4.63 -21.72 4.42
C VAL A 732 3.99 -20.34 4.55
N LEU A 733 3.07 -20.03 3.64
CA LEU A 733 2.19 -18.87 3.74
C LEU A 733 0.81 -19.38 4.15
N GLY A 734 0.37 -19.03 5.36
CA GLY A 734 -0.94 -19.41 5.85
C GLY A 734 -1.93 -18.27 5.70
N LEU A 735 -3.05 -18.53 5.03
CA LEU A 735 -4.07 -17.52 4.74
C LEU A 735 -5.35 -17.82 5.54
N PHE A 736 -5.81 -16.83 6.28
CA PHE A 736 -6.99 -16.97 7.15
C PHE A 736 -8.08 -16.00 6.72
N THR A 737 -9.31 -16.39 6.94
CA THR A 737 -10.47 -15.51 6.70
C THR A 737 -10.86 -14.73 7.97
N ALA A 738 -10.34 -15.11 9.14
CA ALA A 738 -10.62 -14.41 10.39
C ALA A 738 -9.33 -14.19 11.18
N ILE A 739 -9.10 -12.95 11.59
CA ILE A 739 -7.94 -12.55 12.41
C ILE A 739 -7.92 -13.34 13.73
N ARG A 740 -9.09 -13.53 14.32
CA ARG A 740 -9.22 -14.23 15.60
C ARG A 740 -8.70 -15.67 15.54
N ARG A 741 -9.05 -16.39 14.48
CA ARG A 741 -8.57 -17.77 14.29
C ARG A 741 -7.06 -17.80 14.04
N MET A 742 -6.58 -16.85 13.25
CA MET A 742 -5.14 -16.73 12.99
C MET A 742 -4.35 -16.50 14.27
N ARG A 743 -4.82 -15.58 15.12
CA ARG A 743 -4.19 -15.30 16.41
C ARG A 743 -4.19 -16.52 17.33
N ALA A 744 -5.29 -17.26 17.34
CA ALA A 744 -5.40 -18.46 18.16
C ALA A 744 -4.42 -19.55 17.69
N VAL A 745 -4.30 -19.74 16.38
CA VAL A 745 -3.34 -20.70 15.83
C VAL A 745 -1.92 -20.28 16.14
N TYR A 746 -1.58 -19.02 15.90
CA TYR A 746 -0.23 -18.49 16.17
C TYR A 746 0.17 -18.71 17.63
N GLY A 747 -0.70 -18.37 18.55
CA GLY A 747 -0.39 -18.49 19.98
C GLY A 747 -0.13 -19.92 20.44
N ARG A 748 -0.70 -20.90 19.74
CA ARG A 748 -0.50 -22.32 20.08
C ARG A 748 0.74 -22.93 19.49
N ILE A 749 1.27 -22.40 18.38
CA ILE A 749 2.31 -23.10 17.61
C ILE A 749 3.63 -22.35 17.50
N ALA A 750 3.68 -21.06 17.79
CA ALA A 750 4.89 -20.26 17.56
C ALA A 750 6.09 -20.78 18.37
N ASP A 751 5.90 -21.09 19.65
CA ASP A 751 6.98 -21.59 20.51
C ASP A 751 7.48 -22.95 20.03
N ARG A 752 6.57 -23.84 19.71
CA ARG A 752 6.90 -25.18 19.22
C ARG A 752 7.77 -25.11 17.96
N LEU A 753 7.37 -24.28 17.01
CA LEU A 753 8.09 -24.15 15.75
C LEU A 753 9.46 -23.48 15.94
N ALA A 754 9.53 -22.47 16.79
CA ALA A 754 10.79 -21.77 17.07
C ALA A 754 11.84 -22.70 17.68
N ARG A 755 11.41 -23.64 18.52
CA ARG A 755 12.33 -24.61 19.15
C ARG A 755 13.00 -25.53 18.14
N THR A 756 12.38 -25.73 16.98
CA THR A 756 12.97 -26.53 15.90
C THR A 756 13.63 -25.66 14.82
N GLY A 757 13.80 -24.37 15.09
CA GLY A 757 14.47 -23.46 14.16
C GLY A 757 13.59 -22.99 13.02
N LEU A 758 12.27 -23.00 13.19
CA LEU A 758 11.29 -22.57 12.18
C LEU A 758 10.58 -21.32 12.66
N PRO A 759 11.12 -20.13 12.36
CA PRO A 759 10.48 -18.89 12.81
C PRO A 759 9.07 -18.71 12.21
N LEU A 760 8.14 -18.25 13.04
CA LEU A 760 6.77 -17.97 12.60
C LEU A 760 6.46 -16.50 12.85
N TYR A 761 5.96 -15.84 11.82
CA TYR A 761 5.51 -14.44 11.89
C TYR A 761 4.04 -14.37 11.53
N ALA A 762 3.36 -13.37 12.04
CA ALA A 762 1.95 -13.20 11.74
C ALA A 762 1.56 -11.74 11.65
N GLN A 763 0.80 -11.43 10.63
CA GLN A 763 0.13 -10.16 10.45
C GLN A 763 -0.83 -9.94 11.63
N HIS A 764 -0.94 -8.71 12.13
CA HIS A 764 -1.81 -8.34 13.26
C HIS A 764 -1.41 -8.92 14.61
N VAL A 765 -0.30 -9.63 14.71
CA VAL A 765 0.25 -10.18 15.94
C VAL A 765 1.62 -9.56 16.23
N ASP A 766 2.54 -9.74 15.31
CA ASP A 766 3.89 -9.17 15.46
C ASP A 766 3.86 -7.68 15.18
N PRO A 767 4.61 -6.87 15.95
CA PRO A 767 4.64 -5.42 15.74
C PRO A 767 5.56 -5.06 14.55
N ILE A 768 5.18 -5.54 13.37
CA ILE A 768 5.94 -5.39 12.13
C ILE A 768 4.92 -5.10 11.02
N ASP A 769 5.22 -4.14 10.15
CA ASP A 769 4.34 -3.81 9.04
C ASP A 769 4.33 -4.93 8.00
N THR A 770 3.25 -5.01 7.24
CA THR A 770 3.02 -6.11 6.28
C THR A 770 4.12 -6.20 5.22
N GLY A 771 4.58 -5.06 4.70
CA GLY A 771 5.67 -5.06 3.72
C GLY A 771 6.95 -5.64 4.28
N THR A 772 7.29 -5.29 5.51
CA THR A 772 8.48 -5.82 6.19
C THR A 772 8.33 -7.30 6.49
N LEU A 773 7.13 -7.74 6.90
CA LEU A 773 6.87 -9.18 7.10
C LEU A 773 7.14 -9.97 5.82
N THR A 774 6.73 -9.45 4.69
CA THR A 774 6.99 -10.08 3.39
C THR A 774 8.49 -10.13 3.10
N ASP A 775 9.21 -9.06 3.41
CA ASP A 775 10.67 -9.03 3.23
C ASP A 775 11.38 -10.07 4.12
N ILE A 776 10.94 -10.20 5.38
CA ILE A 776 11.48 -11.19 6.30
C ILE A 776 11.23 -12.61 5.75
N PHE A 777 10.02 -12.87 5.29
CA PHE A 777 9.63 -14.16 4.75
C PHE A 777 10.47 -14.50 3.50
N ARG A 778 10.70 -13.51 2.64
CA ARG A 778 11.52 -13.70 1.43
C ARG A 778 12.98 -14.01 1.77
N ASP A 779 13.51 -13.38 2.79
CA ASP A 779 14.93 -13.47 3.16
C ASP A 779 15.30 -14.80 3.85
N ASP A 780 14.34 -15.46 4.51
CA ASP A 780 14.60 -16.65 5.30
C ASP A 780 13.73 -17.83 4.81
N PRO A 781 14.31 -18.78 4.09
CA PRO A 781 13.54 -19.94 3.59
C PRO A 781 12.98 -20.85 4.66
N ARG A 782 13.42 -20.74 5.91
CA ARG A 782 12.85 -21.51 7.02
C ARG A 782 11.72 -20.78 7.75
N ALA A 783 11.52 -19.49 7.46
CA ALA A 783 10.43 -18.72 8.06
C ALA A 783 9.09 -19.06 7.43
N SER A 784 8.03 -18.90 8.21
CA SER A 784 6.65 -19.03 7.73
C SER A 784 5.87 -17.79 8.16
N LEU A 785 4.81 -17.47 7.41
CA LEU A 785 4.03 -16.25 7.61
C LEU A 785 2.55 -16.57 7.61
N LEU A 786 1.85 -16.09 8.64
CA LEU A 786 0.39 -16.20 8.72
C LEU A 786 -0.22 -14.81 8.47
N GLY A 787 -1.29 -14.79 7.71
CA GLY A 787 -1.97 -13.53 7.44
C GLY A 787 -3.40 -13.72 6.95
N THR A 788 -4.03 -12.60 6.63
CA THR A 788 -5.39 -12.59 6.12
C THR A 788 -5.36 -12.35 4.60
N ASP A 789 -6.52 -12.13 4.03
CA ASP A 789 -6.69 -11.93 2.59
C ASP A 789 -5.78 -10.84 2.01
N ALA A 790 -5.41 -9.83 2.82
CA ALA A 790 -4.50 -8.77 2.34
C ALA A 790 -3.14 -9.33 1.89
N LEU A 791 -2.68 -10.41 2.50
CA LEU A 791 -1.41 -11.04 2.11
C LEU A 791 -1.54 -11.81 0.79
N ARG A 792 -2.74 -12.29 0.44
CA ARG A 792 -2.95 -12.99 -0.82
C ARG A 792 -2.47 -12.16 -2.01
N ASP A 793 -2.71 -10.85 -1.97
CA ASP A 793 -2.37 -9.95 -3.07
C ASP A 793 -0.98 -9.34 -2.92
N GLY A 794 -0.46 -9.22 -1.70
CA GLY A 794 0.76 -8.47 -1.42
C GLY A 794 2.06 -9.27 -1.42
N VAL A 795 1.99 -10.60 -1.45
CA VAL A 795 3.18 -11.44 -1.33
C VAL A 795 3.68 -11.85 -2.72
N ASP A 796 4.90 -11.46 -3.05
CA ASP A 796 5.59 -11.92 -4.26
C ASP A 796 6.97 -12.43 -3.85
N VAL A 797 7.05 -13.73 -3.67
CA VAL A 797 8.23 -14.40 -3.13
C VAL A 797 8.61 -15.56 -4.05
N PRO A 798 9.42 -15.29 -5.08
CA PRO A 798 9.91 -16.38 -5.92
C PRO A 798 10.97 -17.21 -5.19
N GLY A 799 11.12 -18.46 -5.60
CA GLY A 799 12.16 -19.33 -5.10
C GLY A 799 11.76 -20.11 -3.85
N ARG A 800 12.76 -20.54 -3.11
CA ARG A 800 12.58 -21.51 -2.02
C ARG A 800 11.92 -20.94 -0.77
N SER A 801 11.76 -19.63 -0.69
CA SER A 801 11.18 -19.05 0.53
C SER A 801 9.67 -19.31 0.65
N LEU A 802 8.99 -19.58 -0.47
CA LEU A 802 7.57 -19.97 -0.45
C LEU A 802 7.42 -21.32 -1.17
N ARG A 803 7.10 -22.35 -0.41
CA ARG A 803 6.96 -23.72 -0.93
C ARG A 803 5.59 -24.32 -0.66
N CYS A 804 4.78 -23.67 0.17
CA CYS A 804 3.48 -24.19 0.56
C CYS A 804 2.56 -23.04 0.92
N VAL A 805 1.39 -23.02 0.31
CA VAL A 805 0.32 -22.09 0.69
C VAL A 805 -0.77 -22.90 1.36
N VAL A 806 -1.19 -22.49 2.56
CA VAL A 806 -2.22 -23.21 3.31
C VAL A 806 -3.39 -22.26 3.56
N MET A 807 -4.58 -22.65 3.09
CA MET A 807 -5.80 -21.88 3.38
C MET A 807 -6.59 -22.60 4.48
N GLU A 808 -6.99 -21.86 5.50
CA GLU A 808 -7.68 -22.46 6.64
C GLU A 808 -9.10 -22.92 6.29
N SER A 809 -9.66 -22.37 5.22
CA SER A 809 -10.99 -22.75 4.73
C SER A 809 -11.22 -22.17 3.35
N VAL A 810 -12.36 -22.52 2.73
CA VAL A 810 -12.81 -21.90 1.48
C VAL A 810 -13.07 -20.40 1.76
N PRO A 811 -12.55 -19.49 0.93
CA PRO A 811 -12.65 -18.04 1.24
C PRO A 811 -13.97 -17.43 0.77
N TRP A 812 -15.07 -17.81 1.43
CA TRP A 812 -16.40 -17.29 1.13
C TRP A 812 -16.44 -15.77 1.38
N PRO A 813 -17.10 -15.00 0.49
CA PRO A 813 -17.21 -13.56 0.70
C PRO A 813 -18.10 -13.24 1.90
N ARG A 814 -17.77 -12.13 2.57
CA ARG A 814 -18.59 -11.66 3.68
C ARG A 814 -19.90 -11.07 3.14
N PRO A 815 -21.02 -11.32 3.79
CA PRO A 815 -22.32 -10.81 3.31
C PRO A 815 -22.56 -9.36 3.72
N THR A 816 -21.74 -8.45 3.19
CA THR A 816 -21.93 -7.00 3.39
C THR A 816 -23.18 -6.53 2.63
N ILE A 817 -23.66 -5.35 2.96
CA ILE A 817 -24.83 -4.77 2.28
C ILE A 817 -24.52 -4.62 0.78
N LEU A 818 -23.35 -4.14 0.44
CA LEU A 818 -22.94 -3.96 -0.96
C LEU A 818 -22.86 -5.31 -1.69
N HIS A 819 -22.27 -6.32 -1.05
CA HIS A 819 -22.16 -7.65 -1.63
C HIS A 819 -23.55 -8.24 -1.89
N ARG A 820 -24.46 -8.15 -0.91
CA ARG A 820 -25.82 -8.68 -1.06
C ARG A 820 -26.57 -7.99 -2.20
N ALA A 821 -26.42 -6.68 -2.34
CA ALA A 821 -27.07 -5.90 -3.41
C ALA A 821 -26.55 -6.33 -4.78
N ARG A 822 -25.25 -6.46 -4.94
CA ARG A 822 -24.64 -6.90 -6.20
C ARG A 822 -24.97 -8.36 -6.52
N ARG A 823 -25.03 -9.21 -5.50
CA ARG A 823 -25.42 -10.61 -5.63
C ARG A 823 -26.87 -10.74 -6.13
N ALA A 824 -27.77 -9.92 -5.56
CA ALA A 824 -29.18 -9.89 -5.99
C ALA A 824 -29.33 -9.40 -7.42
N ALA A 825 -28.57 -8.38 -7.80
CA ALA A 825 -28.60 -7.86 -9.18
C ALA A 825 -28.07 -8.92 -10.17
N ALA A 826 -27.03 -9.62 -9.81
CA ALA A 826 -26.46 -10.69 -10.64
C ALA A 826 -27.43 -11.86 -10.78
N ALA A 827 -28.21 -12.15 -9.76
CA ALA A 827 -29.20 -13.24 -9.79
C ALA A 827 -30.25 -13.03 -10.87
N GLU A 828 -30.61 -11.79 -11.15
CA GLU A 828 -31.60 -11.44 -12.16
C GLU A 828 -31.04 -11.50 -13.59
N GLN A 829 -29.70 -11.33 -13.75
CA GLN A 829 -29.12 -11.13 -15.07
C GLN A 829 -28.24 -12.28 -15.58
N ASP A 830 -27.62 -13.07 -14.71
CA ASP A 830 -26.47 -13.84 -15.13
C ASP A 830 -26.38 -15.24 -14.49
N GLY A 831 -27.47 -15.93 -14.37
CA GLY A 831 -27.45 -17.33 -13.97
C GLY A 831 -27.43 -17.63 -12.49
N GLY A 832 -27.69 -16.64 -11.67
CA GLY A 832 -27.97 -16.86 -10.27
C GLY A 832 -26.94 -16.34 -9.29
N ALA A 833 -27.41 -16.16 -8.06
CA ALA A 833 -26.62 -15.66 -6.94
C ALA A 833 -25.43 -16.55 -6.60
N LYS A 834 -25.62 -17.87 -6.71
CA LYS A 834 -24.57 -18.84 -6.42
C LYS A 834 -23.38 -18.69 -7.37
N ARG A 835 -23.66 -18.43 -8.65
CA ARG A 835 -22.60 -18.22 -9.66
C ARG A 835 -21.79 -16.96 -9.35
N TYR A 836 -22.47 -15.93 -8.86
CA TYR A 836 -21.79 -14.69 -8.44
C TYR A 836 -20.76 -14.96 -7.32
N ASP A 837 -21.17 -15.69 -6.28
CA ASP A 837 -20.29 -16.05 -5.17
C ASP A 837 -19.15 -16.95 -5.64
N ASP A 838 -19.45 -17.94 -6.48
CA ASP A 838 -18.44 -18.88 -6.99
C ASP A 838 -17.33 -18.16 -7.76
N ARG A 839 -17.69 -17.14 -8.56
CA ARG A 839 -16.71 -16.35 -9.31
C ARG A 839 -15.74 -15.66 -8.37
N ILE A 840 -16.24 -15.09 -7.29
CA ILE A 840 -15.40 -14.40 -6.29
C ILE A 840 -14.42 -15.40 -5.66
N ILE A 841 -14.93 -16.56 -5.26
CA ILE A 841 -14.12 -17.57 -4.59
C ILE A 841 -13.05 -18.12 -5.54
N ARG A 842 -13.45 -18.45 -6.79
CA ARG A 842 -12.48 -18.95 -7.77
C ARG A 842 -11.38 -17.93 -8.03
N ALA A 843 -11.72 -16.64 -8.10
CA ALA A 843 -10.72 -15.58 -8.27
C ALA A 843 -9.74 -15.54 -7.09
N ARG A 844 -10.25 -15.64 -5.87
CA ARG A 844 -9.40 -15.66 -4.67
C ARG A 844 -8.48 -16.87 -4.63
N LEU A 845 -9.00 -18.04 -4.99
CA LEU A 845 -8.20 -19.27 -5.04
C LEU A 845 -7.12 -19.18 -6.12
N ALA A 846 -7.47 -18.67 -7.29
CA ALA A 846 -6.52 -18.52 -8.39
C ALA A 846 -5.40 -17.55 -8.03
N GLN A 847 -5.73 -16.43 -7.38
CA GLN A 847 -4.76 -15.44 -6.96
C GLN A 847 -3.83 -16.00 -5.88
N ALA A 848 -4.38 -16.72 -4.91
CA ALA A 848 -3.57 -17.33 -3.85
C ALA A 848 -2.64 -18.40 -4.43
N PHE A 849 -3.15 -19.24 -5.33
CA PHE A 849 -2.35 -20.26 -6.00
C PHE A 849 -1.22 -19.61 -6.81
N GLY A 850 -1.49 -18.48 -7.43
CA GLY A 850 -0.50 -17.77 -8.23
C GLY A 850 0.70 -17.28 -7.44
N ARG A 851 0.62 -17.24 -6.11
CA ARG A 851 1.79 -16.90 -5.27
C ARG A 851 2.80 -18.04 -5.21
N LEU A 852 2.34 -19.27 -5.43
CA LEU A 852 3.17 -20.47 -5.24
C LEU A 852 4.22 -20.68 -6.35
N ILE A 853 3.83 -20.48 -7.60
CA ILE A 853 4.70 -20.72 -8.76
C ILE A 853 4.91 -19.40 -9.49
N ARG A 854 6.09 -18.80 -9.30
CA ARG A 854 6.43 -17.50 -9.90
C ARG A 854 7.51 -17.61 -10.97
N THR A 855 8.33 -18.67 -10.89
CA THR A 855 9.38 -18.95 -11.87
C THR A 855 9.28 -20.40 -12.33
N ARG A 856 10.02 -20.75 -13.37
CA ARG A 856 10.06 -22.13 -13.90
C ARG A 856 10.59 -23.14 -12.87
N GLU A 857 11.47 -22.68 -12.01
CA GLU A 857 12.12 -23.55 -11.03
C GLU A 857 11.28 -23.75 -9.76
N ASP A 858 10.27 -22.93 -9.56
CA ASP A 858 9.43 -23.01 -8.37
C ASP A 858 8.61 -24.29 -8.37
N SER A 859 8.40 -24.84 -7.18
CA SER A 859 7.53 -25.99 -6.98
C SER A 859 6.94 -25.92 -5.59
N GLY A 860 5.79 -26.53 -5.39
CA GLY A 860 5.18 -26.53 -4.08
C GLY A 860 3.79 -27.09 -4.01
N HIS A 861 3.21 -26.97 -2.81
CA HIS A 861 1.88 -27.49 -2.51
C HIS A 861 0.93 -26.37 -2.13
N PHE A 862 -0.30 -26.51 -2.59
CA PHE A 862 -1.40 -25.62 -2.20
C PHE A 862 -2.38 -26.45 -1.38
N VAL A 863 -2.50 -26.18 -0.10
CA VAL A 863 -3.28 -26.98 0.83
C VAL A 863 -4.53 -26.20 1.26
N VAL A 864 -5.71 -26.84 1.14
CA VAL A 864 -6.95 -26.25 1.64
C VAL A 864 -7.49 -27.16 2.74
N LEU A 865 -7.67 -26.61 3.93
CA LEU A 865 -8.20 -27.37 5.08
C LEU A 865 -9.72 -27.23 5.08
N SER A 866 -10.40 -28.10 4.34
CA SER A 866 -11.85 -28.03 4.17
C SER A 866 -12.45 -29.42 4.04
N PRO A 867 -13.33 -29.83 4.97
CA PRO A 867 -13.97 -31.14 4.87
C PRO A 867 -14.84 -31.32 3.62
N ALA A 868 -15.44 -30.24 3.12
CA ALA A 868 -16.39 -30.26 2.03
C ALA A 868 -16.07 -29.21 0.98
N PHE A 869 -14.92 -29.32 0.35
CA PHE A 869 -14.53 -28.38 -0.70
C PHE A 869 -15.41 -28.65 -1.95
N PRO A 870 -16.14 -27.65 -2.45
CA PRO A 870 -16.99 -27.88 -3.63
C PRO A 870 -16.19 -28.20 -4.90
N THR A 871 -16.54 -29.26 -5.58
CA THR A 871 -15.85 -29.69 -6.80
C THR A 871 -15.89 -28.63 -7.90
N ARG A 872 -16.97 -27.84 -7.97
CA ARG A 872 -17.14 -26.78 -8.98
C ARG A 872 -16.12 -25.66 -8.84
N LEU A 873 -15.45 -25.53 -7.69
CA LEU A 873 -14.43 -24.51 -7.48
C LEU A 873 -13.03 -24.95 -7.94
N LEU A 874 -12.85 -26.20 -8.29
CA LEU A 874 -11.54 -26.74 -8.70
C LEU A 874 -11.05 -26.13 -10.01
N SER A 875 -11.95 -25.62 -10.85
CA SER A 875 -11.58 -24.94 -12.10
C SER A 875 -10.79 -23.66 -11.87
N ALA A 876 -10.71 -23.17 -10.63
CA ALA A 876 -9.88 -22.02 -10.28
C ALA A 876 -8.39 -22.31 -10.48
N PHE A 877 -7.97 -23.56 -10.33
CA PHE A 877 -6.56 -23.93 -10.44
C PHE A 877 -6.18 -24.12 -11.91
N PRO A 878 -4.91 -23.83 -12.28
CA PRO A 878 -4.50 -23.97 -13.67
C PRO A 878 -4.73 -25.39 -14.22
N GLU A 879 -5.08 -25.47 -15.48
CA GLU A 879 -5.36 -26.74 -16.15
C GLU A 879 -4.16 -27.68 -16.03
N GLY A 880 -4.41 -28.92 -15.69
CA GLY A 880 -3.40 -29.94 -15.53
C GLY A 880 -2.82 -30.05 -14.13
N THR A 881 -3.12 -29.11 -13.24
CA THR A 881 -2.63 -29.18 -11.86
C THR A 881 -3.28 -30.36 -11.14
N PRO A 882 -2.49 -31.29 -10.56
CA PRO A 882 -3.08 -32.40 -9.81
C PRO A 882 -3.80 -31.89 -8.56
N VAL A 883 -5.00 -32.42 -8.33
CA VAL A 883 -5.81 -32.14 -7.14
C VAL A 883 -6.16 -33.44 -6.47
N THR A 884 -5.85 -33.57 -5.18
CA THR A 884 -6.10 -34.81 -4.42
C THR A 884 -6.85 -34.45 -3.13
N ARG A 885 -7.93 -35.21 -2.85
CA ARG A 885 -8.62 -35.14 -1.55
C ARG A 885 -8.02 -36.22 -0.67
N LEU A 886 -7.65 -35.88 0.54
CA LEU A 886 -6.88 -36.77 1.41
C LEU A 886 -7.02 -36.36 2.86
N THR A 887 -6.46 -37.21 3.74
CA THR A 887 -6.36 -36.89 5.18
C THR A 887 -5.14 -36.02 5.44
N LEU A 888 -5.10 -35.44 6.63
CA LEU A 888 -3.94 -34.62 7.04
C LEU A 888 -2.65 -35.44 7.02
N GLU A 889 -2.70 -36.68 7.51
CA GLU A 889 -1.51 -37.56 7.53
C GLU A 889 -0.96 -37.79 6.12
N GLU A 890 -1.84 -38.06 5.16
CA GLU A 890 -1.42 -38.22 3.76
C GLU A 890 -0.85 -36.92 3.18
N ALA A 891 -1.47 -35.80 3.52
CA ALA A 891 -0.98 -34.49 3.07
C ALA A 891 0.41 -34.19 3.62
N LEU A 892 0.66 -34.52 4.90
CA LEU A 892 1.96 -34.30 5.52
C LEU A 892 3.05 -35.10 4.82
N GLN A 893 2.74 -36.34 4.44
CA GLN A 893 3.70 -37.19 3.69
C GLN A 893 4.02 -36.56 2.32
N ARG A 894 2.99 -36.06 1.62
CA ARG A 894 3.18 -35.41 0.32
C ARG A 894 4.02 -34.16 0.43
N VAL A 895 3.73 -33.31 1.42
CA VAL A 895 4.47 -32.07 1.62
C VAL A 895 5.93 -32.37 1.98
N ALA A 896 6.17 -33.36 2.85
CA ALA A 896 7.51 -33.73 3.27
C ALA A 896 8.38 -34.28 2.13
N ASN A 897 7.75 -35.01 1.22
CA ASN A 897 8.45 -35.61 0.07
C ASN A 897 8.73 -34.59 -1.04
N GLY A 898 8.04 -33.43 -1.02
CA GLY A 898 8.12 -32.43 -2.07
C GLY A 898 7.33 -32.86 -3.32
N VAL A 899 7.30 -31.98 -4.31
CA VAL A 899 6.64 -32.28 -5.60
C VAL A 899 7.65 -33.10 -6.43
N VAL A 900 7.28 -34.34 -6.78
CA VAL A 900 8.15 -35.23 -7.55
C VAL A 900 8.10 -34.82 -9.02
N SER A 901 9.21 -34.34 -9.53
CA SER A 901 9.31 -34.09 -10.96
C SER A 901 9.69 -35.36 -11.68
N UNK A 902 9.16 -35.57 -12.45
CA UNK A 902 9.27 -36.61 -13.18
C UNK A 902 10.47 -36.80 -13.88
N GLU A 903 11.20 -35.91 -13.98
CA GLU A 903 12.40 -35.92 -14.77
C GLU A 903 13.62 -36.58 -14.08
N HIS A 904 13.48 -37.03 -12.87
CA HIS A 904 14.58 -37.69 -12.17
C HIS A 904 14.26 -39.19 -11.92
N SER A 905 14.17 -39.91 -13.00
CA SER A 905 14.40 -41.34 -12.92
C SER A 905 15.92 -41.51 -13.04
N PRO A 906 16.60 -42.15 -12.10
CA PRO A 906 18.02 -42.38 -12.26
C PRO A 906 18.25 -43.31 -13.45
N ALA A 907 19.02 -42.82 -14.40
CA ALA A 907 19.48 -43.64 -15.50
C ALA A 907 20.27 -44.79 -14.87
N GLU A 908 19.82 -46.00 -15.10
CA GLU A 908 20.56 -47.18 -14.75
C GLU A 908 21.93 -47.11 -15.41
N LYS A 909 22.94 -46.99 -14.60
CA LYS A 909 24.32 -47.17 -15.08
C LYS A 909 24.51 -48.64 -15.39
N GLN A 910 24.57 -48.94 -16.67
CA GLN A 910 25.01 -50.26 -17.10
C GLN A 910 26.52 -50.39 -16.78
N PRO A 911 26.95 -51.45 -16.15
CA PRO A 911 28.37 -51.65 -15.91
C PRO A 911 29.06 -52.10 -17.17
N GLN A 912 30.17 -51.46 -17.49
CA GLN A 912 31.17 -52.03 -18.36
C GLN A 912 32.25 -52.63 -17.49
#